data_ab2c57dec118a703f329c99390f9b1a1
#
_entry.id   ab2c57dec118a703f329c99390f9b1a1
#
_cell.length_a   1.000
_cell.length_b   1.000
_cell.length_c   1.000
_cell.angle_alpha   90.00
_cell.angle_beta   90.00
_cell.angle_gamma   90.00
#
_symmetry.space_group_name_H-M   'P 1'
#
loop_
_entity.id
_entity.type
_entity.pdbx_description
1 polymer ?
#
loop_
_entity_poly.entity_id
_entity_poly.type
_entity_poly.pdbx_seq_one_letter_code
_entity_poly.pdbx_strand_id
1 'polypeptide(L)'
;MSSIELITSRFGEELKDRITIGKSVYIITSFSMRSGVELLKSSLRFAAEQGADIKILTGDYLYITQPEALNGLLSIHPSIEIRLWKSKGVSFHPKAYLVETAEHDHFFIGSSNLSASAMGKGIEWNVLINDEKKIFEEGSEEFMRLFYHEQTIALNAESLLEYEVSYREFHRNHGNLAKVWTEQEEVNMMLPAGKMEHSEDVVLETPAPYGEIAPRFAQIEALEELEKTYDEGYQKALVVMATGLGKTYLAAFFAKRFKRILFVAHREEILKQAERSFQNVLPDLTTGIYNGTTKDGEADAVFASIFTLSMQKHINRFMPEDFDLIIIDEFHHAAANTYQRVLNYFKPEFLLGITATPDRNDNRDIYAICEGNLAYRIDFLQAIGHGWLSPFNYYGVYDETDYTQLTWLGTRYDEAELLSVQLRTSYAEKVIEAWESHKQERSLVFCSSIRQAEFLSGYFNERRYRTIALTSKPSGMSRSEVIKMLEDGTLDAIFTVDLFNEGVDIPSVDTLLFVRPTESLTVFTQQVGRGLRLHESKNQCVIIDLIGNYRNADIKMSLFHQGEKATKGKTNVIPTTPVSCTLNLETKVVDLFAEMARKKQPRRDALKDAFYELKYEMGRRPSYLELHLHGRMGANAYYDEWKSYHRFLYEMGELNELEQEVYIQYELWLKDVEKTSMSRSYKMVLLKAMLERGPSDWYMAVTPIEVAPYFHSYLTSEEYRKRIDFSGKSHKQMWKYDEKKVAGLIAKMPMTKWSESSDGLIRFEGGRFEVQLEVPERFEQIVFEFTREICEYRLHAYFQKKEEKKSYIH
;
A
#
# COMPACT_ATOMS: atom_id res chain seq x y z
N MET A 1 31.93 22.05 -12.53
CA MET A 1 31.37 23.30 -13.07
C MET A 1 30.09 22.97 -13.82
N SER A 2 29.04 23.66 -13.53
CA SER A 2 27.80 23.44 -14.27
C SER A 2 27.98 23.69 -15.76
N SER A 3 27.52 22.81 -16.61
CA SER A 3 27.55 22.97 -18.05
C SER A 3 26.24 22.49 -18.68
N ILE A 4 25.82 23.15 -19.73
CA ILE A 4 24.67 22.75 -20.56
C ILE A 4 25.21 22.50 -21.96
N GLU A 5 24.97 21.30 -22.46
CA GLU A 5 25.48 20.84 -23.75
C GLU A 5 24.34 20.30 -24.61
N LEU A 6 24.35 20.63 -25.92
CA LEU A 6 23.43 20.07 -26.88
C LEU A 6 24.05 18.80 -27.48
N ILE A 7 23.36 17.66 -27.33
CA ILE A 7 23.76 16.38 -27.89
C ILE A 7 22.84 16.04 -29.07
N THR A 8 23.41 16.04 -30.27
CA THR A 8 22.71 15.68 -31.53
C THR A 8 23.24 14.39 -32.16
N SER A 9 24.26 13.78 -31.56
CA SER A 9 24.88 12.51 -31.99
C SER A 9 25.49 11.77 -30.82
N ARG A 10 25.67 10.44 -30.97
CA ARG A 10 26.28 9.56 -29.97
C ARG A 10 25.62 9.57 -28.57
N PHE A 11 24.35 9.93 -28.51
CA PHE A 11 23.61 9.99 -27.23
C PHE A 11 23.70 8.67 -26.43
N GLY A 12 23.57 7.53 -27.09
CA GLY A 12 23.64 6.23 -26.46
C GLY A 12 25.02 5.88 -25.87
N GLU A 13 26.12 6.34 -26.47
CA GLU A 13 27.49 6.16 -25.96
C GLU A 13 27.69 7.01 -24.69
N GLU A 14 27.34 8.29 -24.76
CA GLU A 14 27.42 9.24 -23.67
C GLU A 14 26.60 8.76 -22.45
N LEU A 15 25.43 8.20 -22.70
CA LEU A 15 24.56 7.70 -21.64
C LEU A 15 25.11 6.41 -21.01
N LYS A 16 25.62 5.47 -21.81
CA LYS A 16 26.23 4.21 -21.31
C LYS A 16 27.37 4.43 -20.36
N ASP A 17 28.29 5.34 -20.72
CA ASP A 17 29.47 5.62 -19.92
C ASP A 17 29.08 6.12 -18.53
N ARG A 18 28.08 7.00 -18.46
CA ARG A 18 27.60 7.55 -17.19
C ARG A 18 26.80 6.53 -16.38
N ILE A 19 25.94 5.74 -17.02
CA ILE A 19 25.19 4.67 -16.35
C ILE A 19 26.18 3.70 -15.67
N THR A 20 27.27 3.34 -16.34
CA THR A 20 28.23 2.35 -15.83
C THR A 20 28.84 2.77 -14.49
N ILE A 21 29.01 4.07 -14.23
CA ILE A 21 29.57 4.62 -12.98
C ILE A 21 28.52 5.26 -12.09
N GLY A 22 27.24 5.13 -12.45
CA GLY A 22 26.11 5.73 -11.74
C GLY A 22 25.86 5.09 -10.38
N LYS A 23 25.55 5.91 -9.38
CA LYS A 23 25.01 5.51 -8.08
C LYS A 23 23.50 5.46 -8.09
N SER A 24 22.87 6.41 -8.79
CA SER A 24 21.45 6.44 -9.05
C SER A 24 21.21 6.64 -10.54
N VAL A 25 20.34 5.84 -11.13
CA VAL A 25 19.99 5.90 -12.55
C VAL A 25 18.48 5.87 -12.69
N TYR A 26 17.89 6.98 -13.13
CA TYR A 26 16.45 7.07 -13.36
C TYR A 26 16.17 7.35 -14.81
N ILE A 27 15.39 6.49 -15.45
CA ILE A 27 15.04 6.56 -16.86
C ILE A 27 13.52 6.69 -16.98
N ILE A 28 13.07 7.76 -17.66
CA ILE A 28 11.68 7.92 -18.06
C ILE A 28 11.60 8.10 -19.58
N THR A 29 10.78 7.28 -20.21
CA THR A 29 10.65 7.30 -21.67
C THR A 29 9.21 7.01 -22.08
N SER A 30 8.74 7.64 -23.15
CA SER A 30 7.38 7.43 -23.67
C SER A 30 7.16 5.98 -24.07
N PHE A 31 8.17 5.38 -24.70
CA PHE A 31 8.15 3.99 -25.12
C PHE A 31 9.55 3.38 -25.15
N SER A 32 9.59 2.07 -25.07
CA SER A 32 10.80 1.27 -25.07
C SER A 32 10.77 0.25 -26.21
N MET A 33 11.86 0.18 -26.95
CA MET A 33 12.09 -0.82 -28.00
C MET A 33 13.13 -1.82 -27.55
N ARG A 34 13.01 -3.08 -27.97
CA ARG A 34 14.00 -4.12 -27.70
C ARG A 34 15.43 -3.69 -28.01
N SER A 35 15.60 -3.02 -29.15
CA SER A 35 16.90 -2.54 -29.63
C SER A 35 17.55 -1.51 -28.69
N GLY A 36 16.77 -0.64 -28.06
CA GLY A 36 17.25 0.33 -27.08
C GLY A 36 17.65 -0.32 -25.76
N VAL A 37 16.84 -1.26 -25.30
CA VAL A 37 17.12 -2.03 -24.08
C VAL A 37 18.43 -2.81 -24.23
N GLU A 38 18.63 -3.52 -25.34
CA GLU A 38 19.86 -4.30 -25.57
C GLU A 38 21.11 -3.39 -25.60
N LEU A 39 20.97 -2.14 -26.06
CA LEU A 39 22.09 -1.18 -26.05
C LEU A 39 22.53 -0.81 -24.61
N LEU A 40 21.62 -0.67 -23.66
CA LEU A 40 21.92 -0.25 -22.28
C LEU A 40 22.10 -1.44 -21.32
N LYS A 41 21.74 -2.65 -21.73
CA LYS A 41 21.66 -3.84 -20.89
C LYS A 41 22.93 -4.13 -20.08
N SER A 42 24.10 -4.05 -20.72
CA SER A 42 25.39 -4.29 -20.06
C SER A 42 25.74 -3.25 -19.01
N SER A 43 25.53 -1.97 -19.33
CA SER A 43 25.82 -0.86 -18.43
C SER A 43 24.87 -0.84 -17.23
N LEU A 44 23.57 -1.08 -17.48
CA LEU A 44 22.57 -1.18 -16.41
C LEU A 44 22.83 -2.37 -15.49
N ARG A 45 23.19 -3.54 -16.06
CA ARG A 45 23.55 -4.71 -15.25
C ARG A 45 24.77 -4.43 -14.40
N PHE A 46 25.84 -3.91 -14.99
CA PHE A 46 27.06 -3.60 -14.26
C PHE A 46 26.79 -2.61 -13.11
N ALA A 47 26.06 -1.52 -13.37
CA ALA A 47 25.71 -0.55 -12.32
C ALA A 47 24.87 -1.20 -11.20
N ALA A 48 23.90 -2.06 -11.56
CA ALA A 48 23.09 -2.79 -10.58
C ALA A 48 23.92 -3.75 -9.71
N GLU A 49 24.89 -4.45 -10.29
CA GLU A 49 25.85 -5.31 -9.58
C GLU A 49 26.75 -4.51 -8.64
N GLN A 50 27.01 -3.22 -8.92
CA GLN A 50 27.72 -2.30 -8.02
C GLN A 50 26.81 -1.65 -6.98
N GLY A 51 25.52 -2.02 -6.92
CA GLY A 51 24.56 -1.54 -5.94
C GLY A 51 23.90 -0.20 -6.29
N ALA A 52 23.91 0.22 -7.55
CA ALA A 52 23.22 1.44 -8.00
C ALA A 52 21.70 1.32 -7.80
N ASP A 53 21.06 2.43 -7.40
CA ASP A 53 19.59 2.56 -7.37
C ASP A 53 19.08 2.84 -8.79
N ILE A 54 18.50 1.84 -9.45
CA ILE A 54 18.08 1.94 -10.84
C ILE A 54 16.57 1.82 -10.94
N LYS A 55 15.93 2.85 -11.52
CA LYS A 55 14.48 2.90 -11.75
C LYS A 55 14.17 3.25 -13.19
N ILE A 56 13.29 2.48 -13.82
CA ILE A 56 12.92 2.69 -15.22
C ILE A 56 11.40 2.81 -15.33
N LEU A 57 10.92 3.93 -15.88
CA LEU A 57 9.51 4.18 -16.17
C LEU A 57 9.32 4.30 -17.68
N THR A 58 8.48 3.45 -18.24
CA THR A 58 8.06 3.53 -19.64
C THR A 58 6.54 3.53 -19.75
N GLY A 59 5.99 3.98 -20.88
CA GLY A 59 4.54 4.09 -21.07
C GLY A 59 3.96 3.04 -22.00
N ASP A 60 2.64 2.81 -21.86
CA ASP A 60 1.84 2.01 -22.79
C ASP A 60 1.20 2.85 -23.90
N TYR A 61 1.58 4.11 -24.00
CA TYR A 61 1.00 5.06 -24.94
C TYR A 61 1.04 4.53 -26.36
N LEU A 62 -0.14 4.41 -26.99
CA LEU A 62 -0.37 3.85 -28.32
C LEU A 62 0.20 2.44 -28.52
N TYR A 63 0.51 1.73 -27.47
CA TYR A 63 1.13 0.41 -27.54
C TYR A 63 2.37 0.35 -28.45
N ILE A 64 3.20 1.40 -28.41
CA ILE A 64 4.47 1.45 -29.14
C ILE A 64 5.57 0.70 -28.40
N THR A 65 5.53 0.69 -27.07
CA THR A 65 6.45 -0.09 -26.24
C THR A 65 6.36 -1.57 -26.61
N GLN A 66 7.49 -2.17 -26.99
CA GLN A 66 7.49 -3.58 -27.38
C GLN A 66 7.47 -4.52 -26.16
N PRO A 67 6.66 -5.58 -26.16
CA PRO A 67 6.69 -6.58 -25.11
C PRO A 67 8.07 -7.20 -24.89
N GLU A 68 8.82 -7.41 -25.97
CA GLU A 68 10.19 -7.91 -25.93
C GLU A 68 11.17 -6.94 -25.27
N ALA A 69 10.89 -5.62 -25.32
CA ALA A 69 11.65 -4.61 -24.60
C ALA A 69 11.39 -4.72 -23.10
N LEU A 70 10.13 -4.86 -22.71
CA LEU A 70 9.73 -5.02 -21.30
C LEU A 70 10.33 -6.31 -20.70
N ASN A 71 10.25 -7.42 -21.44
CA ASN A 71 10.89 -8.67 -21.03
C ASN A 71 12.41 -8.54 -20.92
N GLY A 72 13.02 -7.82 -21.87
CA GLY A 72 14.44 -7.51 -21.86
C GLY A 72 14.86 -6.75 -20.59
N LEU A 73 14.10 -5.72 -20.21
CA LEU A 73 14.32 -4.93 -19.01
C LEU A 73 14.25 -5.80 -17.74
N LEU A 74 13.20 -6.63 -17.60
CA LEU A 74 13.04 -7.54 -16.47
C LEU A 74 14.20 -8.53 -16.31
N SER A 75 14.83 -8.90 -17.42
CA SER A 75 15.94 -9.88 -17.44
C SER A 75 17.31 -9.29 -17.12
N ILE A 76 17.43 -7.97 -16.89
CA ILE A 76 18.72 -7.31 -16.67
C ILE A 76 19.29 -7.68 -15.30
N HIS A 77 18.60 -7.31 -14.23
CA HIS A 77 18.99 -7.58 -12.86
C HIS A 77 17.81 -7.44 -11.90
N PRO A 78 17.67 -8.28 -10.87
CA PRO A 78 16.51 -8.25 -9.96
C PRO A 78 16.39 -6.99 -9.12
N SER A 79 17.47 -6.23 -8.88
CA SER A 79 17.42 -4.98 -8.12
C SER A 79 16.90 -3.78 -8.92
N ILE A 80 16.73 -3.91 -10.23
CA ILE A 80 16.23 -2.82 -11.06
C ILE A 80 14.71 -2.76 -10.91
N GLU A 81 14.20 -1.62 -10.45
CA GLU A 81 12.77 -1.38 -10.38
C GLU A 81 12.25 -0.86 -11.73
N ILE A 82 11.29 -1.56 -12.31
CA ILE A 82 10.71 -1.20 -13.60
C ILE A 82 9.22 -1.03 -13.43
N ARG A 83 8.69 0.06 -13.99
CA ARG A 83 7.26 0.35 -13.97
C ARG A 83 6.74 0.77 -15.33
N LEU A 84 5.46 0.50 -15.56
CA LEU A 84 4.74 0.84 -16.76
C LEU A 84 3.65 1.86 -16.45
N TRP A 85 3.72 3.02 -17.09
CA TRP A 85 2.67 4.04 -17.03
C TRP A 85 1.47 3.61 -17.88
N LYS A 86 0.29 3.60 -17.30
CA LYS A 86 -0.98 3.33 -17.98
C LYS A 86 -1.58 4.65 -18.46
N SER A 87 -1.49 4.91 -19.75
CA SER A 87 -1.85 6.21 -20.35
C SER A 87 -3.33 6.58 -20.24
N LYS A 88 -4.25 5.61 -20.23
CA LYS A 88 -5.69 5.81 -20.03
C LYS A 88 -6.28 7.00 -20.81
N GLY A 89 -5.83 7.18 -22.05
CA GLY A 89 -6.25 8.28 -22.92
C GLY A 89 -5.53 9.62 -22.68
N VAL A 90 -4.58 9.67 -21.74
CA VAL A 90 -3.70 10.82 -21.51
C VAL A 90 -2.36 10.55 -22.20
N SER A 91 -1.87 11.48 -22.99
CA SER A 91 -0.59 11.37 -23.64
C SER A 91 0.56 11.27 -22.60
N PHE A 92 1.36 10.20 -22.69
CA PHE A 92 2.57 10.03 -21.89
C PHE A 92 3.78 10.10 -22.81
N HIS A 93 4.45 11.26 -22.83
CA HIS A 93 5.50 11.51 -23.81
C HIS A 93 6.83 12.08 -23.25
N PRO A 94 7.20 11.79 -21.97
CA PRO A 94 8.48 12.25 -21.44
C PRO A 94 9.65 11.43 -21.97
N LYS A 95 10.82 12.06 -22.04
CA LYS A 95 12.09 11.41 -22.32
C LYS A 95 13.17 12.11 -21.52
N ALA A 96 13.59 11.46 -20.44
CA ALA A 96 14.64 11.99 -19.60
C ALA A 96 15.45 10.86 -18.98
N TYR A 97 16.73 11.11 -18.76
CA TYR A 97 17.68 10.18 -18.17
C TYR A 97 18.50 10.94 -17.13
N LEU A 98 18.38 10.52 -15.88
CA LEU A 98 19.06 11.14 -14.75
C LEU A 98 20.08 10.15 -14.22
N VAL A 99 21.32 10.55 -14.12
CA VAL A 99 22.41 9.72 -13.63
C VAL A 99 23.22 10.51 -12.61
N GLU A 100 23.17 10.07 -11.37
CA GLU A 100 24.02 10.57 -10.29
C GLU A 100 25.26 9.66 -10.17
N THR A 101 26.44 10.25 -10.23
CA THR A 101 27.71 9.55 -10.01
C THR A 101 28.32 9.93 -8.65
N ALA A 102 29.55 9.51 -8.38
CA ALA A 102 30.24 9.91 -7.16
C ALA A 102 30.59 11.41 -7.13
N GLU A 103 30.84 11.99 -8.30
CA GLU A 103 31.40 13.33 -8.44
C GLU A 103 30.47 14.30 -9.16
N HIS A 104 29.59 13.82 -10.03
CA HIS A 104 28.78 14.62 -10.93
C HIS A 104 27.32 14.16 -11.05
N ASP A 105 26.42 15.10 -11.26
CA ASP A 105 25.01 14.90 -11.60
C ASP A 105 24.81 15.16 -13.10
N HIS A 106 24.19 14.21 -13.82
CA HIS A 106 23.93 14.28 -15.25
C HIS A 106 22.44 14.15 -15.54
N PHE A 107 21.88 15.16 -16.17
CA PHE A 107 20.47 15.13 -16.56
C PHE A 107 20.33 15.34 -18.07
N PHE A 108 19.91 14.28 -18.76
CA PHE A 108 19.58 14.35 -20.19
C PHE A 108 18.07 14.51 -20.34
N ILE A 109 17.67 15.48 -21.15
CA ILE A 109 16.28 15.70 -21.53
C ILE A 109 16.19 16.06 -23.00
N GLY A 110 15.24 15.44 -23.72
CA GLY A 110 15.12 15.71 -25.16
C GLY A 110 14.11 14.81 -25.87
N SER A 111 14.44 14.49 -27.14
CA SER A 111 13.55 13.73 -28.00
C SER A 111 13.80 12.22 -28.01
N SER A 112 14.93 11.73 -27.46
CA SER A 112 15.35 10.33 -27.55
C SER A 112 14.57 9.38 -26.66
N ASN A 113 13.82 8.49 -27.27
CA ASN A 113 13.22 7.34 -26.59
C ASN A 113 14.24 6.19 -26.42
N LEU A 114 13.89 5.18 -25.64
CA LEU A 114 14.70 3.98 -25.46
C LEU A 114 14.64 3.08 -26.70
N SER A 115 15.31 3.50 -27.79
CA SER A 115 15.41 2.77 -29.05
C SER A 115 16.80 2.93 -29.68
N ALA A 116 17.28 1.93 -30.43
CA ALA A 116 18.58 2.02 -31.08
C ALA A 116 18.66 3.15 -32.13
N SER A 117 17.54 3.47 -32.77
CA SER A 117 17.47 4.60 -33.71
C SER A 117 17.70 5.92 -32.98
N ALA A 118 16.94 6.18 -31.93
CA ALA A 118 17.04 7.41 -31.14
C ALA A 118 18.38 7.54 -30.38
N MET A 119 18.95 6.41 -29.96
CA MET A 119 20.25 6.42 -29.27
C MET A 119 21.48 6.44 -30.16
N GLY A 120 21.32 6.17 -31.48
CA GLY A 120 22.43 6.01 -32.38
C GLY A 120 22.37 6.90 -33.62
N LYS A 121 21.58 6.52 -34.63
CA LYS A 121 21.58 7.10 -35.96
C LYS A 121 20.42 8.06 -36.26
N GLY A 122 19.43 8.13 -35.41
CA GLY A 122 18.28 9.01 -35.52
C GLY A 122 18.72 10.49 -35.38
N ILE A 123 17.96 11.38 -35.99
CA ILE A 123 18.13 12.82 -35.75
C ILE A 123 17.37 13.17 -34.49
N GLU A 124 18.10 13.30 -33.39
CA GLU A 124 17.55 13.57 -32.06
C GLU A 124 18.22 14.81 -31.46
N TRP A 125 17.49 15.51 -30.65
CA TRP A 125 17.99 16.68 -29.95
C TRP A 125 17.83 16.45 -28.47
N ASN A 126 18.95 16.30 -27.76
CA ASN A 126 18.99 16.15 -26.32
C ASN A 126 19.85 17.24 -25.69
N VAL A 127 19.47 17.71 -24.55
CA VAL A 127 20.25 18.60 -23.72
C VAL A 127 20.80 17.79 -22.56
N LEU A 128 22.11 17.85 -22.38
CA LEU A 128 22.80 17.35 -21.20
C LEU A 128 23.05 18.53 -20.27
N ILE A 129 22.58 18.42 -19.06
CA ILE A 129 22.78 19.38 -17.97
C ILE A 129 23.66 18.69 -16.94
N ASN A 130 24.87 19.21 -16.76
CA ASN A 130 25.82 18.68 -15.79
C ASN A 130 25.90 19.61 -14.57
N ASP A 131 25.91 19.03 -13.36
CA ASP A 131 26.17 19.72 -12.09
C ASP A 131 25.22 20.90 -11.77
N GLU A 132 24.08 20.98 -12.42
CA GLU A 132 22.98 21.89 -12.06
C GLU A 132 22.08 21.24 -11.02
N LYS A 133 22.54 21.27 -9.78
CA LYS A 133 21.95 20.55 -8.66
C LYS A 133 20.45 20.77 -8.51
N LYS A 134 19.99 22.01 -8.65
CA LYS A 134 18.57 22.35 -8.54
C LYS A 134 17.73 21.67 -9.62
N ILE A 135 18.16 21.73 -10.86
CA ILE A 135 17.44 21.15 -12.00
C ILE A 135 17.44 19.61 -11.89
N PHE A 136 18.56 19.01 -11.47
CA PHE A 136 18.66 17.58 -11.27
C PHE A 136 17.73 17.10 -10.14
N GLU A 137 17.65 17.85 -9.04
CA GLU A 137 16.75 17.56 -7.94
C GLU A 137 15.28 17.65 -8.37
N GLU A 138 14.88 18.75 -9.02
CA GLU A 138 13.52 18.92 -9.56
C GLU A 138 13.14 17.80 -10.54
N GLY A 139 14.07 17.42 -11.44
CA GLY A 139 13.87 16.31 -12.39
C GLY A 139 13.71 14.95 -11.68
N SER A 140 14.52 14.70 -10.64
CA SER A 140 14.44 13.46 -9.84
C SER A 140 13.14 13.38 -9.05
N GLU A 141 12.69 14.49 -8.48
CA GLU A 141 11.43 14.56 -7.75
C GLU A 141 10.23 14.32 -8.66
N GLU A 142 10.21 14.94 -9.83
CA GLU A 142 9.16 14.73 -10.82
C GLU A 142 9.16 13.29 -11.35
N PHE A 143 10.36 12.71 -11.61
CA PHE A 143 10.47 11.30 -11.94
C PHE A 143 9.85 10.41 -10.86
N MET A 144 10.19 10.64 -9.59
CA MET A 144 9.66 9.84 -8.48
C MET A 144 8.15 10.00 -8.31
N ARG A 145 7.64 11.21 -8.50
CA ARG A 145 6.19 11.48 -8.48
C ARG A 145 5.44 10.66 -9.53
N LEU A 146 5.99 10.56 -10.74
CA LEU A 146 5.41 9.77 -11.83
C LEU A 146 5.66 8.27 -11.62
N PHE A 147 6.81 7.87 -11.14
CA PHE A 147 7.18 6.48 -10.91
C PHE A 147 6.30 5.79 -9.87
N TYR A 148 5.88 6.52 -8.83
CA TYR A 148 4.97 6.03 -7.79
C TYR A 148 3.52 6.53 -7.97
N HIS A 149 3.19 7.08 -9.12
CA HIS A 149 1.83 7.55 -9.41
C HIS A 149 0.85 6.37 -9.45
N GLU A 150 -0.42 6.62 -9.11
CA GLU A 150 -1.48 5.59 -9.14
C GLU A 150 -1.72 4.95 -10.52
N GLN A 151 -1.40 5.68 -11.60
CA GLN A 151 -1.47 5.17 -12.98
C GLN A 151 -0.24 4.34 -13.38
N THR A 152 0.74 4.20 -12.49
CA THR A 152 1.97 3.47 -12.76
C THR A 152 1.95 2.12 -12.06
N ILE A 153 2.02 1.05 -12.84
CA ILE A 153 2.05 -0.33 -12.32
C ILE A 153 3.46 -0.88 -12.31
N ALA A 154 3.78 -1.74 -11.34
CA ALA A 154 5.02 -2.49 -11.34
C ALA A 154 5.06 -3.43 -12.56
N LEU A 155 6.18 -3.43 -13.28
CA LEU A 155 6.41 -4.37 -14.36
C LEU A 155 6.92 -5.70 -13.77
N ASN A 156 6.26 -6.77 -14.13
CA ASN A 156 6.60 -8.14 -13.75
C ASN A 156 6.13 -9.11 -14.83
N ALA A 157 6.35 -10.40 -14.65
CA ALA A 157 5.99 -11.41 -15.66
C ALA A 157 4.49 -11.40 -16.00
N GLU A 158 3.61 -11.12 -15.03
CA GLU A 158 2.15 -11.13 -15.23
C GLU A 158 1.67 -9.84 -15.87
N SER A 159 2.10 -8.67 -15.38
CA SER A 159 1.78 -7.39 -16.01
C SER A 159 2.32 -7.29 -17.44
N LEU A 160 3.43 -7.99 -17.71
CA LEU A 160 3.96 -8.15 -19.06
C LEU A 160 3.02 -8.98 -19.94
N LEU A 161 2.50 -10.12 -19.44
CA LEU A 161 1.55 -10.94 -20.19
C LEU A 161 0.25 -10.19 -20.51
N GLU A 162 -0.29 -9.43 -19.55
CA GLU A 162 -1.45 -8.58 -19.79
C GLU A 162 -1.16 -7.52 -20.85
N TYR A 163 0.01 -6.89 -20.73
CA TYR A 163 0.44 -5.92 -21.73
C TYR A 163 0.56 -6.55 -23.11
N GLU A 164 1.14 -7.75 -23.22
CA GLU A 164 1.23 -8.48 -24.49
C GLU A 164 -0.13 -8.76 -25.13
N VAL A 165 -1.12 -9.16 -24.35
CA VAL A 165 -2.49 -9.37 -24.84
C VAL A 165 -3.06 -8.08 -25.42
N SER A 166 -3.01 -7.00 -24.64
CA SER A 166 -3.50 -5.68 -25.05
C SER A 166 -2.74 -5.12 -26.24
N TYR A 167 -1.42 -5.33 -26.27
CA TYR A 167 -0.55 -4.95 -27.39
C TYR A 167 -0.96 -5.66 -28.70
N ARG A 168 -1.15 -6.98 -28.65
CA ARG A 168 -1.55 -7.79 -29.82
C ARG A 168 -2.95 -7.41 -30.31
N GLU A 169 -3.88 -7.17 -29.40
CA GLU A 169 -5.24 -6.78 -29.71
C GLU A 169 -5.27 -5.40 -30.36
N PHE A 170 -4.57 -4.42 -29.79
CA PHE A 170 -4.47 -3.08 -30.36
C PHE A 170 -3.88 -3.11 -31.77
N HIS A 171 -2.77 -3.83 -31.99
CA HIS A 171 -2.13 -3.92 -33.30
C HIS A 171 -2.93 -4.73 -34.33
N ARG A 172 -3.76 -5.67 -33.87
CA ARG A 172 -4.71 -6.38 -34.76
C ARG A 172 -5.75 -5.42 -35.33
N ASN A 173 -6.23 -4.48 -34.52
CA ASN A 173 -7.32 -3.59 -34.88
C ASN A 173 -6.86 -2.30 -35.56
N HIS A 174 -5.62 -1.86 -35.33
CA HIS A 174 -5.10 -0.56 -35.78
C HIS A 174 -3.90 -0.65 -36.73
N GLY A 175 -3.48 -1.85 -37.09
CA GLY A 175 -2.28 -2.06 -37.94
C GLY A 175 -0.98 -1.69 -37.20
N ASN A 176 0.14 -1.73 -37.91
CA ASN A 176 1.44 -1.41 -37.31
C ASN A 176 1.68 0.11 -37.31
N LEU A 177 1.17 0.79 -36.24
CA LEU A 177 1.29 2.24 -36.08
C LEU A 177 2.74 2.74 -36.08
N ALA A 178 3.71 1.91 -35.74
CA ALA A 178 5.13 2.26 -35.84
C ALA A 178 5.62 2.48 -37.28
N LYS A 179 4.80 2.17 -38.30
CA LYS A 179 5.15 2.35 -39.73
C LYS A 179 4.32 3.37 -40.47
N VAL A 180 3.19 3.82 -39.97
CA VAL A 180 2.28 4.73 -40.69
C VAL A 180 1.68 5.76 -39.73
N TRP A 181 2.42 6.82 -39.45
CA TRP A 181 1.87 8.02 -38.81
C TRP A 181 1.56 9.05 -39.91
N THR A 182 0.31 9.50 -39.98
CA THR A 182 -0.03 10.71 -40.71
C THR A 182 -0.15 11.87 -39.74
N GLU A 183 0.25 13.07 -40.11
CA GLU A 183 0.16 14.29 -39.28
C GLU A 183 -1.24 14.52 -38.70
N GLN A 184 -2.27 14.06 -39.40
CA GLN A 184 -3.68 14.20 -38.98
C GLN A 184 -4.06 13.23 -37.86
N GLU A 185 -3.44 12.06 -37.82
CA GLU A 185 -3.65 11.07 -36.74
C GLU A 185 -2.89 11.48 -35.47
N GLU A 186 -1.71 12.08 -35.61
CA GLU A 186 -0.95 12.64 -34.52
C GLU A 186 -1.70 13.81 -33.86
N VAL A 187 -2.30 14.70 -34.60
CA VAL A 187 -3.12 15.83 -34.12
C VAL A 187 -4.42 15.36 -33.45
N ASN A 188 -5.06 14.32 -33.99
CA ASN A 188 -6.29 13.77 -33.38
C ASN A 188 -6.04 12.98 -32.12
N MET A 189 -4.81 12.50 -31.89
CA MET A 189 -4.39 11.80 -30.68
C MET A 189 -3.75 12.72 -29.63
N MET A 190 -3.28 13.89 -30.03
CA MET A 190 -2.83 14.96 -29.13
C MET A 190 -4.04 15.76 -28.64
N LEU A 191 -4.82 15.20 -27.71
CA LEU A 191 -5.68 16.05 -26.89
C LEU A 191 -4.77 17.01 -26.13
N PRO A 192 -5.09 18.32 -26.07
CA PRO A 192 -4.25 19.28 -25.38
C PRO A 192 -4.11 18.86 -23.92
N ALA A 193 -2.90 18.52 -23.52
CA ALA A 193 -2.56 18.37 -22.12
C ALA A 193 -2.87 19.71 -21.44
N GLY A 194 -3.88 19.73 -20.58
CA GLY A 194 -4.09 20.86 -19.70
C GLY A 194 -2.79 21.06 -18.90
N LYS A 195 -2.21 22.24 -18.98
CA LYS A 195 -1.08 22.62 -18.14
C LYS A 195 -1.46 22.32 -16.72
N MET A 196 -0.69 21.48 -16.04
CA MET A 196 -0.70 21.42 -14.59
C MET A 196 -0.19 22.76 -14.07
N GLU A 197 -1.07 23.70 -13.91
CA GLU A 197 -0.79 24.85 -13.07
C GLU A 197 -0.92 24.35 -11.63
N HIS A 198 0.16 24.43 -10.89
CA HIS A 198 0.14 24.31 -9.45
C HIS A 198 -0.76 25.42 -8.90
N SER A 199 -2.05 25.15 -8.75
CA SER A 199 -2.93 26.04 -8.00
C SER A 199 -2.67 25.79 -6.52
N GLU A 200 -2.02 26.74 -5.88
CA GLU A 200 -1.92 26.86 -4.43
C GLU A 200 -3.30 27.21 -3.85
N ASP A 201 -4.24 26.28 -3.89
CA ASP A 201 -5.51 26.46 -3.22
C ASP A 201 -5.59 25.55 -2.00
N VAL A 202 -5.07 26.08 -0.92
CA VAL A 202 -5.19 25.51 0.40
C VAL A 202 -6.56 25.88 0.96
N VAL A 203 -7.40 24.89 1.19
CA VAL A 203 -8.67 25.07 1.90
C VAL A 203 -8.38 25.48 3.34
N LEU A 204 -8.74 26.70 3.68
CA LEU A 204 -8.65 27.25 5.03
C LEU A 204 -9.73 26.59 5.90
N GLU A 205 -9.31 25.84 6.90
CA GLU A 205 -10.16 25.63 8.07
C GLU A 205 -10.40 27.02 8.70
N THR A 206 -11.66 27.35 8.98
CA THR A 206 -12.00 28.58 9.72
C THR A 206 -11.27 28.58 11.06
N PRO A 207 -10.58 29.67 11.45
CA PRO A 207 -9.93 29.73 12.74
C PRO A 207 -10.98 29.54 13.84
N ALA A 208 -10.77 28.53 14.66
CA ALA A 208 -11.51 28.43 15.91
C ALA A 208 -11.24 29.68 16.78
N PRO A 209 -12.23 30.21 17.53
CA PRO A 209 -12.03 31.37 18.37
C PRO A 209 -10.91 31.09 19.39
N TYR A 210 -10.09 32.09 19.65
CA TYR A 210 -8.96 32.11 20.55
C TYR A 210 -9.31 31.51 21.93
N GLY A 211 -8.90 30.26 22.17
CA GLY A 211 -8.89 29.51 23.41
C GLY A 211 -7.88 28.40 23.30
N GLU A 212 -7.19 27.99 24.37
CA GLU A 212 -6.29 26.85 24.34
C GLU A 212 -7.01 25.62 23.73
N ILE A 213 -6.46 25.10 22.62
CA ILE A 213 -7.04 23.93 21.98
C ILE A 213 -6.74 22.73 22.89
N ALA A 214 -7.80 22.12 23.42
CA ALA A 214 -7.72 20.92 24.26
C ALA A 214 -8.07 19.66 23.45
N PRO A 215 -7.49 18.51 23.80
CA PRO A 215 -7.84 17.23 23.15
C PRO A 215 -9.32 16.90 23.41
N ARG A 216 -9.97 16.32 22.39
CA ARG A 216 -11.37 15.88 22.46
C ARG A 216 -11.42 14.39 22.90
N PHE A 217 -12.60 13.92 23.27
CA PHE A 217 -12.86 12.59 23.84
C PHE A 217 -11.97 11.44 23.35
N ALA A 218 -12.04 11.08 22.05
CA ALA A 218 -11.24 9.98 21.50
C ALA A 218 -9.72 10.29 21.51
N GLN A 219 -9.36 11.55 21.47
CA GLN A 219 -7.95 11.98 21.57
C GLN A 219 -7.44 11.87 23.00
N ILE A 220 -8.28 12.12 24.01
CA ILE A 220 -7.92 11.96 25.43
C ILE A 220 -7.58 10.49 25.70
N GLU A 221 -8.48 9.58 25.36
CA GLU A 221 -8.26 8.14 25.56
C GLU A 221 -7.02 7.64 24.81
N ALA A 222 -6.87 8.06 23.53
CA ALA A 222 -5.72 7.68 22.73
C ALA A 222 -4.40 8.26 23.27
N LEU A 223 -4.41 9.49 23.83
CA LEU A 223 -3.24 10.07 24.48
C LEU A 223 -2.86 9.32 25.75
N GLU A 224 -3.81 9.00 26.59
CA GLU A 224 -3.58 8.25 27.83
C GLU A 224 -2.92 6.90 27.53
N GLU A 225 -3.41 6.17 26.52
CA GLU A 225 -2.83 4.89 26.13
C GLU A 225 -1.45 5.05 25.41
N LEU A 226 -1.24 6.12 24.66
CA LEU A 226 0.08 6.43 24.09
C LEU A 226 1.10 6.79 25.16
N GLU A 227 0.72 7.62 26.14
CA GLU A 227 1.59 7.99 27.26
C GLU A 227 1.96 6.78 28.09
N LYS A 228 0.99 5.94 28.40
CA LYS A 228 1.21 4.66 29.09
C LYS A 228 2.16 3.75 28.30
N THR A 229 1.95 3.65 26.98
CA THR A 229 2.81 2.89 26.07
C THR A 229 4.26 3.38 26.11
N TYR A 230 4.45 4.70 26.06
CA TYR A 230 5.76 5.32 26.15
C TYR A 230 6.42 5.10 27.53
N ASP A 231 5.68 5.29 28.62
CA ASP A 231 6.17 5.12 30.00
C ASP A 231 6.48 3.64 30.32
N GLU A 232 5.84 2.68 29.64
CA GLU A 232 6.18 1.26 29.70
C GLU A 232 7.48 0.91 28.94
N GLY A 233 8.10 1.87 28.25
CA GLY A 233 9.38 1.75 27.54
C GLY A 233 9.28 1.16 26.14
N TYR A 234 8.10 1.21 25.50
CA TYR A 234 8.00 0.94 24.07
C TYR A 234 8.52 2.13 23.28
N GLN A 235 9.17 1.82 22.17
CA GLN A 235 9.74 2.84 21.26
C GLN A 235 8.89 3.06 20.02
N LYS A 236 7.85 2.27 19.83
CA LYS A 236 6.97 2.33 18.66
C LYS A 236 5.54 2.04 19.06
N ALA A 237 4.59 2.75 18.46
CA ALA A 237 3.18 2.48 18.63
C ALA A 237 2.37 2.72 17.36
N LEU A 238 1.31 1.95 17.23
CA LEU A 238 0.26 2.15 16.22
C LEU A 238 -0.99 2.69 16.90
N VAL A 239 -1.57 3.73 16.29
CA VAL A 239 -2.91 4.21 16.64
C VAL A 239 -3.83 4.02 15.44
N VAL A 240 -4.92 3.33 15.67
CA VAL A 240 -5.98 3.13 14.68
C VAL A 240 -7.19 3.94 15.11
N MET A 241 -7.50 4.98 14.37
CA MET A 241 -8.58 5.90 14.72
C MET A 241 -9.37 6.27 13.47
N ALA A 242 -10.70 6.13 13.51
CA ALA A 242 -11.58 6.45 12.39
C ALA A 242 -11.36 7.87 11.84
N THR A 243 -11.62 8.04 10.54
CA THR A 243 -11.58 9.35 9.89
C THR A 243 -12.58 10.31 10.56
N GLY A 244 -12.17 11.56 10.78
CA GLY A 244 -13.03 12.58 11.42
C GLY A 244 -12.78 12.77 12.91
N LEU A 245 -12.03 11.90 13.59
CA LEU A 245 -11.73 12.01 15.03
C LEU A 245 -10.49 12.87 15.35
N GLY A 246 -9.85 13.49 14.35
CA GLY A 246 -8.73 14.40 14.55
C GLY A 246 -7.39 13.74 14.85
N LYS A 247 -7.02 12.70 14.07
CA LYS A 247 -5.74 11.99 14.18
C LYS A 247 -4.52 12.90 14.19
N THR A 248 -4.51 13.93 13.34
CA THR A 248 -3.40 14.88 13.23
C THR A 248 -3.25 15.73 14.50
N TYR A 249 -4.37 16.14 15.12
CA TYR A 249 -4.38 16.83 16.41
C TYR A 249 -3.87 15.91 17.53
N LEU A 250 -4.27 14.63 17.55
CA LEU A 250 -3.73 13.65 18.49
C LEU A 250 -2.20 13.59 18.40
N ALA A 251 -1.68 13.53 17.17
CA ALA A 251 -0.24 13.53 16.92
C ALA A 251 0.44 14.80 17.47
N ALA A 252 -0.18 15.98 17.26
CA ALA A 252 0.32 17.25 17.75
C ALA A 252 0.29 17.32 19.29
N PHE A 253 -0.75 16.80 19.95
CA PHE A 253 -0.80 16.74 21.41
C PHE A 253 0.27 15.81 21.99
N PHE A 254 0.46 14.64 21.41
CA PHE A 254 1.50 13.69 21.85
C PHE A 254 2.92 14.27 21.61
N ALA A 255 3.08 15.04 20.55
CA ALA A 255 4.35 15.66 20.17
C ALA A 255 4.88 16.68 21.21
N LYS A 256 4.05 17.19 22.13
CA LYS A 256 4.46 18.12 23.21
C LYS A 256 5.64 17.62 24.06
N ARG A 257 5.86 16.31 24.10
CA ARG A 257 6.93 15.67 24.89
C ARG A 257 8.31 15.76 24.24
N PHE A 258 8.36 16.00 22.93
CA PHE A 258 9.54 15.86 22.10
C PHE A 258 10.02 17.22 21.59
N LYS A 259 11.32 17.34 21.36
CA LYS A 259 11.91 18.61 20.91
C LYS A 259 11.99 18.69 19.40
N ARG A 260 12.34 17.56 18.76
CA ARG A 260 12.52 17.51 17.32
C ARG A 260 11.65 16.43 16.71
N ILE A 261 10.77 16.84 15.79
CA ILE A 261 9.67 16.03 15.29
C ILE A 261 9.77 15.92 13.77
N LEU A 262 9.57 14.71 13.24
CA LEU A 262 9.40 14.45 11.81
C LEU A 262 8.00 13.90 11.56
N PHE A 263 7.19 14.65 10.82
CA PHE A 263 5.87 14.19 10.35
C PHE A 263 5.98 13.80 8.87
N VAL A 264 5.61 12.57 8.53
CA VAL A 264 5.74 12.03 7.18
C VAL A 264 4.38 11.69 6.59
N ALA A 265 4.09 12.21 5.41
CA ALA A 265 2.91 11.87 4.63
C ALA A 265 3.23 11.81 3.13
N HIS A 266 2.32 11.27 2.34
CA HIS A 266 2.52 11.09 0.90
C HIS A 266 1.93 12.22 0.04
N ARG A 267 1.07 13.09 0.60
CA ARG A 267 0.46 14.23 -0.10
C ARG A 267 0.84 15.56 0.54
N GLU A 268 1.09 16.55 -0.27
CA GLU A 268 1.48 17.89 0.20
C GLU A 268 0.35 18.59 0.98
N GLU A 269 -0.90 18.36 0.59
CA GLU A 269 -2.06 18.91 1.29
C GLU A 269 -2.13 18.43 2.74
N ILE A 270 -1.81 17.14 2.95
CA ILE A 270 -1.77 16.54 4.30
C ILE A 270 -0.64 17.18 5.11
N LEU A 271 0.52 17.44 4.52
CA LEU A 271 1.65 18.08 5.20
C LEU A 271 1.28 19.49 5.65
N LYS A 272 0.68 20.31 4.77
CA LYS A 272 0.25 21.68 5.10
C LYS A 272 -0.86 21.69 6.17
N GLN A 273 -1.79 20.74 6.11
CA GLN A 273 -2.83 20.59 7.11
C GLN A 273 -2.25 20.16 8.47
N ALA A 274 -1.30 19.22 8.45
CA ALA A 274 -0.62 18.76 9.66
C ALA A 274 0.19 19.89 10.30
N GLU A 275 0.95 20.64 9.51
CA GLU A 275 1.70 21.80 9.98
C GLU A 275 0.81 22.79 10.72
N ARG A 276 -0.36 23.16 10.15
CA ARG A 276 -1.32 24.05 10.80
C ARG A 276 -1.88 23.46 12.09
N SER A 277 -2.21 22.17 12.09
CA SER A 277 -2.69 21.51 13.29
C SER A 277 -1.66 21.53 14.42
N PHE A 278 -0.37 21.38 14.07
CA PHE A 278 0.73 21.49 15.02
C PHE A 278 0.92 22.93 15.51
N GLN A 279 0.90 23.91 14.62
CA GLN A 279 0.97 25.33 14.99
C GLN A 279 -0.16 25.74 15.93
N ASN A 280 -1.37 25.21 15.72
CA ASN A 280 -2.52 25.45 16.58
C ASN A 280 -2.35 24.87 18.00
N VAL A 281 -1.69 23.69 18.13
CA VAL A 281 -1.48 23.00 19.41
C VAL A 281 -0.18 23.45 20.09
N LEU A 282 0.83 23.79 19.30
CA LEU A 282 2.21 24.12 19.71
C LEU A 282 2.64 25.42 19.03
N PRO A 283 2.08 26.58 19.40
CA PRO A 283 2.32 27.85 18.71
C PRO A 283 3.77 28.34 18.77
N ASP A 284 4.54 27.88 19.77
CA ASP A 284 5.95 28.26 19.93
C ASP A 284 6.91 27.36 19.15
N LEU A 285 6.39 26.28 18.51
CA LEU A 285 7.20 25.33 17.76
C LEU A 285 7.50 25.88 16.36
N THR A 286 8.77 25.91 15.98
CA THR A 286 9.14 26.25 14.61
C THR A 286 8.77 25.10 13.67
N THR A 287 8.12 25.42 12.54
CA THR A 287 7.68 24.42 11.57
C THR A 287 8.35 24.63 10.22
N GLY A 288 8.65 23.53 9.53
CA GLY A 288 9.26 23.55 8.22
C GLY A 288 8.70 22.48 7.29
N ILE A 289 8.43 22.83 6.04
CA ILE A 289 7.98 21.90 5.00
C ILE A 289 9.20 21.35 4.26
N TYR A 290 9.23 20.02 4.11
CA TYR A 290 10.29 19.32 3.37
C TYR A 290 9.69 18.46 2.25
N ASN A 291 9.52 19.05 1.09
CA ASN A 291 8.89 18.42 -0.08
C ASN A 291 9.65 18.69 -1.38
N GLY A 292 9.03 18.48 -2.54
CA GLY A 292 9.58 18.73 -3.86
C GLY A 292 10.11 20.14 -4.03
N THR A 293 9.40 21.14 -3.56
CA THR A 293 9.67 22.58 -3.77
C THR A 293 10.40 23.25 -2.60
N THR A 294 10.08 22.87 -1.38
CA THR A 294 10.61 23.47 -0.14
C THR A 294 11.49 22.46 0.59
N LYS A 295 12.63 22.90 1.13
CA LYS A 295 13.62 22.07 1.83
C LYS A 295 13.97 22.59 3.22
N ASP A 296 12.97 23.01 3.98
CA ASP A 296 13.17 23.50 5.33
C ASP A 296 13.25 22.34 6.35
N GLY A 297 14.47 21.87 6.59
CA GLY A 297 14.77 20.74 7.47
C GLY A 297 15.32 21.13 8.83
N GLU A 298 15.52 22.43 9.12
CA GLU A 298 16.16 22.88 10.37
C GLU A 298 15.13 23.19 11.49
N ALA A 299 13.84 23.25 11.15
CA ALA A 299 12.77 23.54 12.08
C ALA A 299 12.62 22.43 13.15
N ASP A 300 12.04 22.78 14.30
CA ASP A 300 11.74 21.83 15.39
C ASP A 300 10.77 20.73 14.93
N ALA A 301 9.78 21.07 14.12
CA ALA A 301 8.88 20.11 13.47
C ALA A 301 9.03 20.19 11.94
N VAL A 302 9.48 19.12 11.33
CA VAL A 302 9.65 18.97 9.88
C VAL A 302 8.53 18.12 9.32
N PHE A 303 7.76 18.70 8.38
CA PHE A 303 6.67 18.02 7.67
C PHE A 303 7.17 17.58 6.30
N ALA A 304 7.48 16.30 6.18
CA ALA A 304 8.22 15.77 5.03
C ALA A 304 7.34 14.90 4.11
N SER A 305 7.46 15.14 2.80
CA SER A 305 6.94 14.21 1.81
C SER A 305 7.77 12.92 1.81
N ILE A 306 7.11 11.77 1.93
CA ILE A 306 7.77 10.46 1.86
C ILE A 306 8.56 10.29 0.58
N PHE A 307 8.05 10.79 -0.54
CA PHE A 307 8.72 10.70 -1.84
C PHE A 307 10.05 11.43 -1.86
N THR A 308 10.08 12.65 -1.34
CA THR A 308 11.30 13.43 -1.21
C THR A 308 12.25 12.82 -0.19
N LEU A 309 11.76 12.53 1.00
CA LEU A 309 12.58 12.04 2.11
C LEU A 309 13.20 10.67 1.84
N SER A 310 12.52 9.79 1.10
CA SER A 310 13.03 8.44 0.78
C SER A 310 14.19 8.43 -0.23
N MET A 311 14.49 9.55 -0.89
CA MET A 311 15.66 9.66 -1.76
C MET A 311 16.94 9.75 -0.94
N GLN A 312 17.97 8.99 -1.32
CA GLN A 312 19.24 8.89 -0.59
C GLN A 312 19.87 10.26 -0.30
N LYS A 313 19.81 11.18 -1.26
CA LYS A 313 20.35 12.53 -1.14
C LYS A 313 19.63 13.38 -0.08
N HIS A 314 18.34 13.19 0.07
CA HIS A 314 17.53 13.96 1.02
C HIS A 314 17.60 13.36 2.41
N ILE A 315 17.54 12.04 2.53
CA ILE A 315 17.62 11.38 3.83
C ILE A 315 19.00 11.59 4.47
N ASN A 316 20.08 11.59 3.69
CA ASN A 316 21.46 11.83 4.15
C ASN A 316 21.73 13.27 4.62
N ARG A 317 20.79 14.19 4.46
CA ARG A 317 20.90 15.55 5.03
C ARG A 317 20.60 15.57 6.52
N PHE A 318 19.99 14.52 7.01
CA PHE A 318 19.67 14.33 8.42
C PHE A 318 20.56 13.24 9.00
N MET A 319 20.89 13.36 10.28
CA MET A 319 21.51 12.26 11.00
C MET A 319 20.42 11.22 11.41
N PRO A 320 20.77 9.95 11.56
CA PRO A 320 19.80 8.94 11.99
C PRO A 320 19.07 9.28 13.29
N GLU A 321 19.71 9.99 14.18
CA GLU A 321 19.24 10.38 15.51
C GLU A 321 18.68 11.83 15.57
N ASP A 322 18.52 12.51 14.44
CA ASP A 322 18.09 13.92 14.40
C ASP A 322 16.67 14.17 14.94
N PHE A 323 15.82 13.16 14.91
CA PHE A 323 14.43 13.33 15.34
C PHE A 323 14.13 12.45 16.56
N ASP A 324 13.57 13.09 17.60
CA ASP A 324 13.12 12.39 18.81
C ASP A 324 11.82 11.61 18.51
N LEU A 325 10.89 12.23 17.76
CA LEU A 325 9.62 11.64 17.37
C LEU A 325 9.48 11.59 15.85
N ILE A 326 9.15 10.43 15.33
CA ILE A 326 8.71 10.27 13.93
C ILE A 326 7.25 9.87 13.92
N ILE A 327 6.44 10.61 13.19
CA ILE A 327 5.02 10.36 12.98
C ILE A 327 4.80 10.02 11.51
N ILE A 328 4.16 8.90 11.25
CA ILE A 328 3.78 8.50 9.89
C ILE A 328 2.26 8.45 9.81
N ASP A 329 1.71 9.36 9.01
CA ASP A 329 0.28 9.35 8.69
C ASP A 329 -0.02 8.36 7.57
N GLU A 330 -1.27 7.84 7.57
CA GLU A 330 -1.72 6.73 6.72
C GLU A 330 -0.75 5.55 6.77
N PHE A 331 -0.44 5.12 7.98
CA PHE A 331 0.57 4.10 8.29
C PHE A 331 0.36 2.76 7.59
N HIS A 332 -0.83 2.53 7.01
CA HIS A 332 -1.09 1.37 6.17
C HIS A 332 -0.23 1.31 4.90
N HIS A 333 0.43 2.41 4.52
CA HIS A 333 1.44 2.46 3.46
C HIS A 333 2.86 2.13 3.95
N ALA A 334 3.09 1.98 5.25
CA ALA A 334 4.43 1.83 5.84
C ALA A 334 5.20 0.59 5.38
N ALA A 335 4.51 -0.44 4.88
CA ALA A 335 5.12 -1.63 4.30
C ALA A 335 5.79 -1.37 2.93
N ALA A 336 5.49 -0.26 2.25
CA ALA A 336 6.10 0.07 0.97
C ALA A 336 7.60 0.40 1.11
N ASN A 337 8.40 0.03 0.10
CA ASN A 337 9.85 0.19 0.12
C ASN A 337 10.32 1.61 0.41
N THR A 338 9.58 2.63 -0.04
CA THR A 338 9.86 4.04 0.26
C THR A 338 9.80 4.35 1.74
N TYR A 339 8.76 3.86 2.42
CA TYR A 339 8.61 4.02 3.87
C TYR A 339 9.63 3.19 4.63
N GLN A 340 9.87 1.95 4.20
CA GLN A 340 10.88 1.08 4.83
C GLN A 340 12.28 1.70 4.79
N ARG A 341 12.64 2.41 3.72
CA ARG A 341 13.92 3.11 3.64
C ARG A 341 14.05 4.19 4.72
N VAL A 342 13.00 4.98 4.93
CA VAL A 342 12.94 6.02 5.97
C VAL A 342 12.96 5.41 7.37
N LEU A 343 12.14 4.37 7.59
CA LEU A 343 12.05 3.67 8.88
C LEU A 343 13.35 2.96 9.28
N ASN A 344 14.10 2.44 8.30
CA ASN A 344 15.38 1.76 8.57
C ASN A 344 16.54 2.73 8.74
N TYR A 345 16.42 3.95 8.24
CA TYR A 345 17.46 4.95 8.36
C TYR A 345 17.45 5.66 9.71
N PHE A 346 16.29 6.19 10.10
CA PHE A 346 16.15 6.96 11.32
C PHE A 346 16.02 6.07 12.56
N LYS A 347 16.53 6.59 13.67
CA LYS A 347 16.50 5.97 15.00
C LYS A 347 15.86 6.91 16.02
N PRO A 348 14.57 7.18 15.92
CA PRO A 348 13.89 8.09 16.83
C PRO A 348 13.81 7.50 18.23
N GLU A 349 13.59 8.34 19.22
CA GLU A 349 13.20 7.91 20.56
C GLU A 349 11.84 7.21 20.52
N PHE A 350 10.90 7.73 19.69
CA PHE A 350 9.61 7.12 19.49
C PHE A 350 9.11 7.21 18.04
N LEU A 351 8.52 6.12 17.54
CA LEU A 351 7.83 6.04 16.25
C LEU A 351 6.33 5.90 16.46
N LEU A 352 5.55 6.86 15.97
CA LEU A 352 4.10 6.83 16.00
C LEU A 352 3.52 6.59 14.60
N GLY A 353 2.89 5.45 14.40
CA GLY A 353 2.09 5.17 13.21
C GLY A 353 0.62 5.53 13.44
N ILE A 354 0.01 6.24 12.50
CA ILE A 354 -1.42 6.60 12.59
C ILE A 354 -2.13 6.17 11.32
N THR A 355 -3.29 5.51 11.47
CA THR A 355 -4.12 5.13 10.32
C THR A 355 -5.61 5.12 10.68
N ALA A 356 -6.47 5.25 9.66
CA ALA A 356 -7.91 5.15 9.85
C ALA A 356 -8.45 3.72 9.65
N THR A 357 -7.75 2.91 8.89
CA THR A 357 -8.23 1.63 8.39
C THR A 357 -7.26 0.49 8.69
N PRO A 358 -7.53 -0.33 9.72
CA PRO A 358 -6.69 -1.46 10.05
C PRO A 358 -7.07 -2.77 9.34
N ASP A 359 -8.17 -2.82 8.57
CA ASP A 359 -8.84 -4.06 8.21
C ASP A 359 -8.44 -4.68 6.87
N ARG A 360 -7.22 -4.41 6.37
CA ARG A 360 -6.64 -5.15 5.27
C ARG A 360 -5.59 -6.14 5.75
N ASN A 361 -5.41 -7.22 4.99
CA ASN A 361 -4.31 -8.14 5.19
C ASN A 361 -2.93 -7.46 5.17
N ASP A 362 -2.81 -6.30 4.51
CA ASP A 362 -1.62 -5.42 4.50
C ASP A 362 -1.26 -4.89 5.90
N ASN A 363 -2.23 -4.78 6.82
CA ASN A 363 -2.02 -4.23 8.16
C ASN A 363 -1.23 -5.15 9.09
N ARG A 364 -0.99 -6.40 8.69
CA ARG A 364 -0.17 -7.33 9.46
C ARG A 364 1.29 -6.90 9.50
N ASP A 365 1.81 -6.32 8.42
CA ASP A 365 3.17 -5.74 8.38
C ASP A 365 3.29 -4.51 9.25
N ILE A 366 2.27 -3.66 9.29
CA ILE A 366 2.32 -2.46 10.13
C ILE A 366 2.33 -2.78 11.62
N TYR A 367 1.67 -3.85 12.05
CA TYR A 367 1.80 -4.33 13.43
C TYR A 367 3.23 -4.81 13.71
N ALA A 368 3.86 -5.50 12.78
CA ALA A 368 5.24 -5.95 12.92
C ALA A 368 6.22 -4.76 12.97
N ILE A 369 6.00 -3.71 12.17
CA ILE A 369 6.81 -2.48 12.17
C ILE A 369 6.74 -1.80 13.54
N CYS A 370 5.55 -1.77 14.15
CA CYS A 370 5.33 -1.24 15.50
C CYS A 370 5.56 -2.28 16.62
N GLU A 371 6.26 -3.39 16.32
CA GLU A 371 6.61 -4.44 17.28
C GLU A 371 5.39 -5.08 17.96
N GLY A 372 4.25 -5.10 17.27
CA GLY A 372 2.98 -5.61 17.79
C GLY A 372 2.30 -4.65 18.75
N ASN A 373 2.78 -3.42 18.89
CA ASN A 373 2.25 -2.46 19.84
C ASN A 373 1.14 -1.60 19.23
N LEU A 374 -0.10 -1.99 19.49
CA LEU A 374 -1.30 -1.22 19.19
C LEU A 374 -1.70 -0.43 20.45
N ALA A 375 -1.39 0.86 20.49
CA ALA A 375 -1.69 1.69 21.65
C ALA A 375 -3.19 1.96 21.79
N TYR A 376 -3.86 2.30 20.68
CA TYR A 376 -5.28 2.61 20.70
C TYR A 376 -5.98 2.21 19.41
N ARG A 377 -7.22 1.75 19.51
CA ARG A 377 -8.06 1.41 18.37
C ARG A 377 -9.51 1.83 18.61
N ILE A 378 -10.05 2.60 17.63
CA ILE A 378 -11.48 2.91 17.58
C ILE A 378 -11.93 2.95 16.12
N ASP A 379 -12.96 2.17 15.80
CA ASP A 379 -13.63 2.22 14.50
C ASP A 379 -14.75 3.29 14.48
N PHE A 380 -15.31 3.55 13.30
CA PHE A 380 -16.34 4.59 13.16
C PHE A 380 -17.67 4.20 13.82
N LEU A 381 -18.03 2.92 13.90
CA LEU A 381 -19.26 2.49 14.58
C LEU A 381 -19.16 2.67 16.10
N GLN A 382 -18.00 2.34 16.68
CA GLN A 382 -17.73 2.61 18.08
C GLN A 382 -17.77 4.11 18.35
N ALA A 383 -17.14 4.93 17.49
CA ALA A 383 -17.13 6.37 17.63
C ALA A 383 -18.54 6.99 17.53
N ILE A 384 -19.40 6.46 16.67
CA ILE A 384 -20.83 6.85 16.63
C ILE A 384 -21.53 6.43 17.91
N GLY A 385 -21.29 5.23 18.43
CA GLY A 385 -21.85 4.75 19.69
C GLY A 385 -21.51 5.65 20.87
N HIS A 386 -20.33 6.26 20.88
CA HIS A 386 -19.89 7.26 21.86
C HIS A 386 -20.40 8.68 21.57
N GLY A 387 -21.06 8.93 20.45
CA GLY A 387 -21.50 10.27 20.03
C GLY A 387 -20.38 11.17 19.54
N TRP A 388 -19.22 10.60 19.15
CA TRP A 388 -18.07 11.37 18.64
C TRP A 388 -18.07 11.57 17.12
N LEU A 389 -18.91 10.81 16.44
CA LEU A 389 -19.25 10.98 15.02
C LEU A 389 -20.77 11.05 14.85
N SER A 390 -21.20 11.66 13.76
CA SER A 390 -22.59 11.77 13.39
C SER A 390 -23.17 10.39 13.05
N PRO A 391 -24.38 10.06 13.52
CA PRO A 391 -25.06 8.84 13.07
C PRO A 391 -25.40 8.90 11.58
N PHE A 392 -25.71 7.74 10.99
CA PHE A 392 -26.05 7.68 9.57
C PHE A 392 -27.33 6.92 9.29
N ASN A 393 -27.94 7.27 8.16
CA ASN A 393 -28.99 6.49 7.50
C ASN A 393 -28.43 6.00 6.16
N TYR A 394 -28.23 4.71 6.03
CA TYR A 394 -27.76 4.08 4.80
C TYR A 394 -28.91 3.57 3.96
N TYR A 395 -28.91 3.91 2.68
CA TYR A 395 -29.85 3.45 1.67
C TYR A 395 -29.13 2.72 0.56
N GLY A 396 -29.25 1.41 0.53
CA GLY A 396 -28.76 0.57 -0.58
C GLY A 396 -29.82 0.48 -1.66
N VAL A 397 -29.61 1.19 -2.75
CA VAL A 397 -30.49 1.28 -3.91
C VAL A 397 -30.03 0.33 -5.01
N TYR A 398 -30.93 -0.47 -5.56
CA TYR A 398 -30.56 -1.44 -6.59
C TYR A 398 -30.23 -0.76 -7.93
N ASP A 399 -29.02 -1.02 -8.40
CA ASP A 399 -28.57 -0.64 -9.74
C ASP A 399 -28.85 -1.79 -10.72
N GLU A 400 -29.69 -1.55 -11.70
CA GLU A 400 -30.13 -2.55 -12.68
C GLU A 400 -29.09 -2.83 -13.77
N THR A 401 -27.92 -2.18 -13.70
CA THR A 401 -26.82 -2.43 -14.61
C THR A 401 -26.29 -3.85 -14.46
N ASP A 402 -26.20 -4.58 -15.55
CA ASP A 402 -25.59 -5.91 -15.55
C ASP A 402 -24.07 -5.82 -15.70
N TYR A 403 -23.37 -5.74 -14.57
CA TYR A 403 -21.91 -5.69 -14.51
C TYR A 403 -21.23 -7.00 -14.90
N THR A 404 -21.98 -8.12 -15.02
CA THR A 404 -21.41 -9.40 -15.46
C THR A 404 -21.06 -9.40 -16.95
N GLN A 405 -21.61 -8.46 -17.71
CA GLN A 405 -21.32 -8.26 -19.13
C GLN A 405 -20.07 -7.41 -19.35
N LEU A 406 -19.55 -6.78 -18.29
CA LEU A 406 -18.36 -5.93 -18.37
C LEU A 406 -17.09 -6.74 -18.14
N THR A 407 -16.07 -6.44 -18.93
CA THR A 407 -14.77 -7.10 -18.81
C THR A 407 -14.08 -6.71 -17.50
N TRP A 408 -13.72 -7.72 -16.71
CA TRP A 408 -12.96 -7.56 -15.47
C TRP A 408 -11.47 -7.71 -15.76
N LEU A 409 -10.68 -6.68 -15.45
CA LEU A 409 -9.24 -6.62 -15.70
C LEU A 409 -8.39 -7.07 -14.48
N GLY A 410 -8.92 -8.00 -13.68
CA GLY A 410 -8.22 -8.52 -12.48
C GLY A 410 -8.41 -7.67 -11.23
N THR A 411 -8.28 -6.35 -11.32
CA THR A 411 -8.44 -5.40 -10.19
C THR A 411 -9.58 -4.41 -10.41
N ARG A 412 -10.08 -4.22 -11.63
CA ARG A 412 -11.13 -3.26 -11.98
C ARG A 412 -11.85 -3.67 -13.25
N TYR A 413 -13.00 -3.06 -13.49
CA TYR A 413 -13.70 -3.17 -14.77
C TYR A 413 -12.97 -2.39 -15.86
N ASP A 414 -13.15 -2.82 -17.11
CA ASP A 414 -12.73 -2.02 -18.27
C ASP A 414 -13.43 -0.66 -18.21
N GLU A 415 -12.62 0.40 -18.27
CA GLU A 415 -13.11 1.77 -18.06
C GLU A 415 -14.04 2.24 -19.18
N ALA A 416 -13.77 1.85 -20.43
CA ALA A 416 -14.59 2.25 -21.57
C ALA A 416 -15.95 1.54 -21.54
N GLU A 417 -15.98 0.26 -21.22
CA GLU A 417 -17.22 -0.51 -21.06
C GLU A 417 -18.04 0.01 -19.88
N LEU A 418 -17.39 0.25 -18.72
CA LEU A 418 -18.04 0.81 -17.54
C LEU A 418 -18.66 2.19 -17.85
N LEU A 419 -17.90 3.08 -18.50
CA LEU A 419 -18.39 4.38 -18.94
C LEU A 419 -19.58 4.26 -19.90
N SER A 420 -19.55 3.33 -20.84
CA SER A 420 -20.65 3.12 -21.81
C SER A 420 -21.98 2.85 -21.13
N VAL A 421 -21.97 2.28 -19.94
CA VAL A 421 -23.16 2.01 -19.13
C VAL A 421 -23.51 3.22 -18.26
N GLN A 422 -22.52 3.81 -17.61
CA GLN A 422 -22.71 4.91 -16.66
C GLN A 422 -23.07 6.25 -17.31
N LEU A 423 -22.82 6.43 -18.61
CA LEU A 423 -23.24 7.59 -19.40
C LEU A 423 -24.61 7.45 -20.05
N ARG A 424 -25.38 6.42 -19.71
CA ARG A 424 -26.75 6.25 -20.21
C ARG A 424 -27.72 7.15 -19.44
N THR A 425 -28.69 7.72 -20.18
CA THR A 425 -29.74 8.55 -19.58
C THR A 425 -30.56 7.77 -18.52
N SER A 426 -30.81 6.48 -18.76
CA SER A 426 -31.54 5.63 -17.82
C SER A 426 -30.78 5.43 -16.51
N TYR A 427 -29.41 5.37 -16.56
CA TYR A 427 -28.60 5.33 -15.37
C TYR A 427 -28.66 6.66 -14.59
N ALA A 428 -28.54 7.79 -15.31
CA ALA A 428 -28.66 9.12 -14.70
C ALA A 428 -30.03 9.38 -14.09
N GLU A 429 -31.12 8.87 -14.71
CA GLU A 429 -32.47 8.90 -14.13
C GLU A 429 -32.54 8.15 -12.82
N LYS A 430 -31.98 6.95 -12.75
CA LYS A 430 -31.95 6.16 -11.52
C LYS A 430 -31.11 6.86 -10.41
N VAL A 431 -29.99 7.46 -10.79
CA VAL A 431 -29.14 8.22 -9.85
C VAL A 431 -29.89 9.40 -9.25
N ILE A 432 -30.57 10.19 -10.07
CA ILE A 432 -31.30 11.37 -9.59
C ILE A 432 -32.53 10.97 -8.75
N GLU A 433 -33.28 9.93 -9.17
CA GLU A 433 -34.41 9.39 -8.41
C GLU A 433 -34.00 8.93 -7.01
N ALA A 434 -32.89 8.17 -6.92
CA ALA A 434 -32.34 7.72 -5.64
C ALA A 434 -31.90 8.91 -4.77
N TRP A 435 -31.26 9.89 -5.37
CA TRP A 435 -30.82 11.08 -4.67
C TRP A 435 -32.00 11.94 -4.19
N GLU A 436 -32.99 12.24 -5.03
CA GLU A 436 -34.18 13.00 -4.68
C GLU A 436 -34.98 12.36 -3.55
N SER A 437 -35.04 11.03 -3.53
CA SER A 437 -35.82 10.28 -2.53
C SER A 437 -35.21 10.34 -1.13
N HIS A 438 -33.90 10.56 -1.02
CA HIS A 438 -33.18 10.38 0.26
C HIS A 438 -32.29 11.54 0.67
N LYS A 439 -31.96 12.46 -0.25
CA LYS A 439 -31.02 13.57 0.02
C LYS A 439 -31.48 14.49 1.15
N GLN A 440 -30.50 15.11 1.79
CA GLN A 440 -30.70 16.27 2.65
C GLN A 440 -30.31 17.56 1.88
N GLU A 441 -29.54 18.45 2.47
CA GLU A 441 -29.26 19.77 1.89
C GLU A 441 -27.96 19.81 1.07
N ARG A 442 -26.88 19.17 1.54
CA ARG A 442 -25.50 19.29 1.01
C ARG A 442 -24.95 17.94 0.61
N SER A 443 -24.89 17.70 -0.67
CA SER A 443 -24.54 16.37 -1.19
C SER A 443 -23.12 16.33 -1.77
N LEU A 444 -22.40 15.24 -1.48
CA LEU A 444 -21.15 14.89 -2.12
C LEU A 444 -21.34 13.58 -2.89
N VAL A 445 -21.06 13.59 -4.21
CA VAL A 445 -21.30 12.48 -5.11
C VAL A 445 -19.97 11.89 -5.59
N PHE A 446 -19.73 10.62 -5.28
CA PHE A 446 -18.52 9.90 -5.66
C PHE A 446 -18.69 9.14 -6.96
N CYS A 447 -17.96 9.57 -7.99
CA CYS A 447 -18.00 9.03 -9.34
C CYS A 447 -16.79 8.15 -9.64
N SER A 448 -16.89 7.26 -10.63
CA SER A 448 -15.81 6.40 -11.09
C SER A 448 -14.82 7.11 -12.02
N SER A 449 -15.25 8.18 -12.70
CA SER A 449 -14.44 8.90 -13.68
C SER A 449 -14.88 10.36 -13.82
N ILE A 450 -13.99 11.18 -14.34
CA ILE A 450 -14.24 12.60 -14.63
C ILE A 450 -15.43 12.74 -15.61
N ARG A 451 -15.48 11.90 -16.62
CA ARG A 451 -16.57 11.90 -17.60
C ARG A 451 -17.92 11.61 -16.98
N GLN A 452 -17.99 10.66 -16.05
CA GLN A 452 -19.22 10.37 -15.31
C GLN A 452 -19.63 11.56 -14.44
N ALA A 453 -18.67 12.18 -13.73
CA ALA A 453 -18.94 13.35 -12.89
C ALA A 453 -19.47 14.54 -13.71
N GLU A 454 -18.83 14.84 -14.83
CA GLU A 454 -19.28 15.90 -15.76
C GLU A 454 -20.66 15.62 -16.34
N PHE A 455 -20.91 14.38 -16.77
CA PHE A 455 -22.18 13.95 -17.34
C PHE A 455 -23.33 14.05 -16.32
N LEU A 456 -23.15 13.47 -15.13
CA LEU A 456 -24.17 13.50 -14.09
C LEU A 456 -24.44 14.92 -13.59
N SER A 457 -23.39 15.72 -13.36
CA SER A 457 -23.55 17.13 -12.99
C SER A 457 -24.33 17.91 -14.06
N GLY A 458 -24.00 17.72 -15.35
CA GLY A 458 -24.76 18.32 -16.46
C GLY A 458 -26.24 17.88 -16.44
N TYR A 459 -26.50 16.60 -16.27
CA TYR A 459 -27.84 16.02 -16.23
C TYR A 459 -28.69 16.56 -15.07
N PHE A 460 -28.06 16.79 -13.89
CA PHE A 460 -28.72 17.40 -12.72
C PHE A 460 -29.00 18.89 -12.97
N ASN A 461 -28.06 19.63 -13.58
CA ASN A 461 -28.22 21.02 -13.92
C ASN A 461 -29.37 21.25 -14.93
N GLU A 462 -29.55 20.36 -15.91
CA GLU A 462 -30.70 20.38 -16.83
C GLU A 462 -32.04 20.28 -16.09
N ARG A 463 -32.04 19.65 -14.92
CA ARG A 463 -33.23 19.50 -14.05
C ARG A 463 -33.32 20.59 -12.98
N ARG A 464 -32.58 21.69 -13.15
CA ARG A 464 -32.55 22.88 -12.30
C ARG A 464 -31.92 22.68 -10.91
N TYR A 465 -31.17 21.61 -10.69
CA TYR A 465 -30.29 21.51 -9.53
C TYR A 465 -29.01 22.29 -9.79
N ARG A 466 -28.39 22.82 -8.73
CA ARG A 466 -27.17 23.62 -8.81
C ARG A 466 -26.00 22.72 -8.44
N THR A 467 -25.31 22.19 -9.44
CA THR A 467 -24.26 21.23 -9.22
C THR A 467 -22.98 21.57 -10.01
N ILE A 468 -21.87 21.14 -9.50
CA ILE A 468 -20.56 21.28 -10.14
C ILE A 468 -19.84 19.92 -10.12
N ALA A 469 -19.21 19.56 -11.23
CA ALA A 469 -18.23 18.48 -11.29
C ALA A 469 -16.86 19.05 -10.91
N LEU A 470 -16.41 18.78 -9.69
CA LEU A 470 -15.10 19.16 -9.22
C LEU A 470 -14.10 18.05 -9.57
N THR A 471 -13.26 18.33 -10.54
CA THR A 471 -12.29 17.38 -11.09
C THR A 471 -10.89 17.98 -11.04
N SER A 472 -9.87 17.17 -11.39
CA SER A 472 -8.50 17.66 -11.53
C SER A 472 -8.29 18.61 -12.71
N LYS A 473 -9.31 18.80 -13.57
CA LYS A 473 -9.26 19.80 -14.65
C LYS A 473 -9.53 21.19 -14.11
N PRO A 474 -8.86 22.26 -14.62
CA PRO A 474 -9.15 23.62 -14.23
C PRO A 474 -10.61 23.99 -14.55
N SER A 475 -11.40 24.27 -13.53
CA SER A 475 -12.83 24.63 -13.67
C SER A 475 -13.09 26.15 -13.69
N GLY A 476 -12.04 26.97 -13.67
CA GLY A 476 -12.17 28.42 -13.55
C GLY A 476 -12.55 28.91 -12.15
N MET A 477 -12.93 28.00 -11.24
CA MET A 477 -13.17 28.26 -9.82
C MET A 477 -12.20 27.44 -8.97
N SER A 478 -11.73 28.02 -7.88
CA SER A 478 -10.89 27.30 -6.92
C SER A 478 -11.70 26.24 -6.17
N ARG A 479 -11.01 25.20 -5.69
CA ARG A 479 -11.65 24.15 -4.89
C ARG A 479 -12.31 24.72 -3.63
N SER A 480 -11.67 25.68 -3.00
CA SER A 480 -12.17 26.37 -1.82
C SER A 480 -13.45 27.17 -2.08
N GLU A 481 -13.55 27.82 -3.23
CA GLU A 481 -14.77 28.52 -3.64
C GLU A 481 -15.95 27.55 -3.83
N VAL A 482 -15.72 26.42 -4.53
CA VAL A 482 -16.75 25.41 -4.76
C VAL A 482 -17.24 24.79 -3.44
N ILE A 483 -16.33 24.52 -2.50
CA ILE A 483 -16.68 24.01 -1.17
C ILE A 483 -17.50 25.04 -0.42
N LYS A 484 -17.09 26.30 -0.42
CA LYS A 484 -17.82 27.38 0.23
C LYS A 484 -19.23 27.55 -0.36
N MET A 485 -19.38 27.43 -1.67
CA MET A 485 -20.68 27.46 -2.33
C MET A 485 -21.60 26.31 -1.89
N LEU A 486 -21.06 25.12 -1.59
CA LEU A 486 -21.83 24.02 -1.02
C LEU A 486 -22.21 24.31 0.45
N GLU A 487 -21.29 24.85 1.25
CA GLU A 487 -21.52 25.22 2.65
C GLU A 487 -22.58 26.32 2.78
N ASP A 488 -22.51 27.35 1.93
CA ASP A 488 -23.47 28.47 1.89
C ASP A 488 -24.81 28.05 1.26
N GLY A 489 -24.97 26.81 0.78
CA GLY A 489 -26.19 26.34 0.14
C GLY A 489 -26.43 26.93 -1.26
N THR A 490 -25.41 27.52 -1.88
CA THR A 490 -25.46 27.96 -3.30
C THR A 490 -25.39 26.78 -4.26
N LEU A 491 -24.78 25.69 -3.86
CA LEU A 491 -24.77 24.41 -4.55
C LEU A 491 -25.58 23.37 -3.77
N ASP A 492 -26.24 22.48 -4.50
CA ASP A 492 -26.99 21.35 -3.95
C ASP A 492 -26.12 20.08 -3.89
N ALA A 493 -25.17 19.92 -4.85
CA ALA A 493 -24.24 18.79 -4.87
C ALA A 493 -22.93 19.10 -5.60
N ILE A 494 -21.86 18.44 -5.13
CA ILE A 494 -20.55 18.38 -5.81
C ILE A 494 -20.35 16.95 -6.29
N PHE A 495 -20.09 16.80 -7.60
CA PHE A 495 -19.69 15.51 -8.21
C PHE A 495 -18.17 15.44 -8.27
N THR A 496 -17.59 14.34 -7.77
CA THR A 496 -16.14 14.23 -7.65
C THR A 496 -15.64 12.82 -7.98
N VAL A 497 -14.37 12.75 -8.38
CA VAL A 497 -13.61 11.52 -8.52
C VAL A 497 -12.44 11.64 -7.55
N ASP A 498 -12.06 10.74 -6.82
CA ASP A 498 -10.88 10.62 -5.93
C ASP A 498 -10.30 11.88 -5.22
N LEU A 499 -10.71 13.08 -5.64
CA LEU A 499 -10.23 14.37 -5.07
C LEU A 499 -10.55 14.56 -3.58
N PHE A 500 -11.60 13.90 -3.10
CA PHE A 500 -12.04 13.95 -1.71
C PHE A 500 -11.73 12.66 -0.94
N ASN A 501 -10.89 11.78 -1.46
CA ASN A 501 -10.49 10.58 -0.73
C ASN A 501 -9.58 10.94 0.45
N GLU A 502 -8.74 11.98 0.31
CA GLU A 502 -7.80 12.44 1.33
C GLU A 502 -7.60 13.96 1.27
N GLY A 503 -7.34 14.57 2.42
CA GLY A 503 -6.89 15.98 2.50
C GLY A 503 -7.94 17.10 2.41
N VAL A 504 -9.23 16.81 2.16
CA VAL A 504 -10.30 17.82 2.13
C VAL A 504 -11.32 17.56 3.23
N ASP A 505 -11.69 18.59 3.95
CA ASP A 505 -12.67 18.54 5.04
C ASP A 505 -13.89 19.40 4.71
N ILE A 506 -15.08 18.78 4.72
CA ILE A 506 -16.37 19.45 4.57
C ILE A 506 -17.33 18.92 5.65
N PRO A 507 -17.21 19.38 6.90
CA PRO A 507 -18.04 18.86 7.99
C PRO A 507 -19.53 19.08 7.80
N SER A 508 -19.94 20.09 7.01
CA SER A 508 -21.32 20.44 6.71
C SER A 508 -22.03 19.49 5.75
N VAL A 509 -21.30 18.62 5.04
CA VAL A 509 -21.90 17.60 4.17
C VAL A 509 -22.77 16.63 4.98
N ASP A 510 -24.02 16.51 4.55
CA ASP A 510 -25.04 15.68 5.19
C ASP A 510 -25.53 14.53 4.33
N THR A 511 -25.15 14.48 3.05
CA THR A 511 -25.53 13.46 2.10
C THR A 511 -24.33 13.00 1.29
N LEU A 512 -24.09 11.68 1.29
CA LEU A 512 -23.07 11.03 0.45
C LEU A 512 -23.78 10.12 -0.57
N LEU A 513 -23.47 10.27 -1.85
CA LEU A 513 -24.00 9.45 -2.91
C LEU A 513 -22.87 8.71 -3.63
N PHE A 514 -22.94 7.39 -3.62
CA PHE A 514 -21.98 6.52 -4.29
C PHE A 514 -22.56 5.99 -5.60
N VAL A 515 -22.05 6.50 -6.72
CA VAL A 515 -22.50 6.11 -8.08
C VAL A 515 -21.42 5.31 -8.81
N ARG A 516 -20.51 4.70 -8.04
CA ARG A 516 -19.43 3.88 -8.58
C ARG A 516 -19.39 2.50 -7.93
N PRO A 517 -19.02 1.44 -8.67
CA PRO A 517 -18.62 0.18 -8.05
C PRO A 517 -17.39 0.45 -7.16
N THR A 518 -17.55 0.40 -5.84
CA THR A 518 -16.42 0.61 -4.94
C THR A 518 -15.80 -0.72 -4.57
N GLU A 519 -14.58 -0.96 -4.99
CA GLU A 519 -13.85 -2.22 -4.81
C GLU A 519 -12.99 -2.21 -3.55
N SER A 520 -12.62 -1.02 -3.05
CA SER A 520 -11.76 -0.84 -1.87
C SER A 520 -12.56 -0.42 -0.66
N LEU A 521 -12.61 -1.29 0.36
CA LEU A 521 -13.18 -0.98 1.67
C LEU A 521 -12.52 0.22 2.33
N THR A 522 -11.21 0.38 2.15
CA THR A 522 -10.44 1.50 2.70
C THR A 522 -10.93 2.82 2.13
N VAL A 523 -11.03 2.91 0.79
CA VAL A 523 -11.53 4.12 0.12
C VAL A 523 -12.97 4.41 0.53
N PHE A 524 -13.82 3.40 0.58
CA PHE A 524 -15.22 3.56 1.02
C PHE A 524 -15.30 4.07 2.46
N THR A 525 -14.53 3.49 3.38
CA THR A 525 -14.49 3.92 4.78
C THR A 525 -13.99 5.35 4.94
N GLN A 526 -12.96 5.74 4.18
CA GLN A 526 -12.46 7.11 4.17
C GLN A 526 -13.51 8.10 3.65
N GLN A 527 -14.22 7.74 2.58
CA GLN A 527 -15.28 8.57 1.99
C GLN A 527 -16.48 8.70 2.92
N VAL A 528 -16.94 7.60 3.52
CA VAL A 528 -18.02 7.61 4.53
C VAL A 528 -17.63 8.46 5.73
N GLY A 529 -16.40 8.29 6.25
CA GLY A 529 -15.92 9.04 7.41
C GLY A 529 -15.93 10.57 7.26
N ARG A 530 -15.98 11.08 6.02
CA ARG A 530 -16.09 12.54 5.78
C ARG A 530 -17.49 13.07 6.06
N GLY A 531 -18.52 12.33 5.71
CA GLY A 531 -19.90 12.70 6.03
C GLY A 531 -20.27 12.43 7.49
N LEU A 532 -19.46 11.69 8.24
CA LEU A 532 -19.78 11.38 9.64
C LEU A 532 -19.23 12.38 10.66
N ARG A 533 -18.54 13.44 10.25
CA ARG A 533 -18.07 14.49 11.18
C ARG A 533 -19.25 15.21 11.81
N LEU A 534 -19.10 15.55 13.08
CA LEU A 534 -20.11 16.36 13.77
C LEU A 534 -20.09 17.79 13.22
N HIS A 535 -21.27 18.33 12.96
CA HIS A 535 -21.46 19.73 12.57
C HIS A 535 -22.82 20.24 13.08
N GLU A 536 -22.90 21.51 13.45
CA GLU A 536 -24.11 22.12 14.01
C GLU A 536 -25.30 22.10 13.06
N SER A 537 -25.05 22.11 11.74
CA SER A 537 -26.11 22.11 10.71
C SER A 537 -26.68 20.73 10.41
N LYS A 538 -26.20 19.64 11.03
CA LYS A 538 -26.70 18.29 10.72
C LYS A 538 -26.80 17.40 11.96
N ASN A 539 -27.90 16.63 12.02
CA ASN A 539 -28.13 15.65 13.09
C ASN A 539 -27.66 14.23 12.68
N GLN A 540 -27.56 13.96 11.39
CA GLN A 540 -27.20 12.67 10.82
C GLN A 540 -26.67 12.83 9.40
N CYS A 541 -25.96 11.82 8.89
CA CYS A 541 -25.52 11.74 7.51
C CYS A 541 -26.36 10.72 6.76
N VAL A 542 -26.86 11.07 5.57
CA VAL A 542 -27.49 10.13 4.65
C VAL A 542 -26.44 9.57 3.70
N ILE A 543 -26.38 8.24 3.60
CA ILE A 543 -25.51 7.52 2.68
C ILE A 543 -26.39 6.79 1.67
N ILE A 544 -26.29 7.17 0.40
CA ILE A 544 -27.01 6.55 -0.71
C ILE A 544 -25.99 5.77 -1.54
N ASP A 545 -26.16 4.48 -1.66
CA ASP A 545 -25.21 3.63 -2.37
C ASP A 545 -25.92 2.83 -3.47
N LEU A 546 -25.58 3.08 -4.74
CA LEU A 546 -26.10 2.31 -5.87
C LEU A 546 -25.37 0.98 -5.93
N ILE A 547 -26.13 -0.10 -5.69
CA ILE A 547 -25.60 -1.46 -5.56
C ILE A 547 -26.09 -2.31 -6.73
N GLY A 548 -25.18 -2.68 -7.61
CA GLY A 548 -25.40 -3.61 -8.71
C GLY A 548 -24.73 -4.96 -8.48
N ASN A 549 -24.81 -5.83 -9.47
CA ASN A 549 -24.20 -7.17 -9.44
C ASN A 549 -22.69 -7.17 -9.74
N TYR A 550 -22.00 -6.08 -9.39
CA TYR A 550 -20.54 -5.99 -9.51
C TYR A 550 -19.82 -6.86 -8.46
N ARG A 551 -18.58 -7.23 -8.76
CA ARG A 551 -17.78 -8.05 -7.85
C ARG A 551 -17.63 -7.39 -6.49
N ASN A 552 -17.73 -8.21 -5.43
CA ASN A 552 -17.53 -7.76 -4.05
C ASN A 552 -18.53 -6.69 -3.55
N ALA A 553 -19.69 -6.51 -4.20
CA ALA A 553 -20.71 -5.57 -3.74
C ALA A 553 -21.15 -5.82 -2.28
N ASP A 554 -21.15 -7.09 -1.86
CA ASP A 554 -21.52 -7.52 -0.51
C ASP A 554 -20.47 -7.22 0.57
N ILE A 555 -19.20 -6.98 0.19
CA ILE A 555 -18.10 -6.75 1.16
C ILE A 555 -18.34 -5.47 1.95
N LYS A 556 -18.93 -4.44 1.36
CA LYS A 556 -19.24 -3.16 2.04
C LYS A 556 -20.07 -3.37 3.31
N MET A 557 -20.94 -4.37 3.32
CA MET A 557 -21.81 -4.66 4.45
C MET A 557 -21.01 -5.10 5.69
N SER A 558 -19.83 -5.66 5.52
CA SER A 558 -18.96 -6.04 6.63
C SER A 558 -18.49 -4.86 7.49
N LEU A 559 -18.46 -3.66 6.92
CA LEU A 559 -18.07 -2.43 7.62
C LEU A 559 -19.12 -1.96 8.62
N PHE A 560 -20.38 -2.33 8.41
CA PHE A 560 -21.49 -1.90 9.24
C PHE A 560 -21.83 -2.90 10.35
N HIS A 561 -21.02 -3.94 10.55
CA HIS A 561 -21.26 -4.96 11.56
C HIS A 561 -20.57 -4.60 12.88
N GLN A 562 -21.37 -4.40 13.94
CA GLN A 562 -20.90 -4.16 15.30
C GLN A 562 -20.75 -5.50 16.04
N GLY A 563 -19.52 -5.89 16.43
CA GLY A 563 -19.25 -7.11 17.22
C GLY A 563 -18.28 -8.09 16.56
N GLU A 564 -17.90 -9.16 17.29
CA GLU A 564 -16.98 -10.19 16.82
C GLU A 564 -17.39 -10.79 15.47
N LYS A 565 -16.39 -11.01 14.60
CA LYS A 565 -16.57 -11.68 13.30
C LYS A 565 -17.50 -12.90 13.46
N ALA A 566 -18.58 -12.89 12.69
CA ALA A 566 -19.62 -13.92 12.71
C ALA A 566 -19.01 -15.31 12.86
N THR A 567 -19.41 -16.01 13.93
CA THR A 567 -19.09 -17.43 14.14
C THR A 567 -19.50 -18.21 12.90
N LYS A 568 -18.59 -19.04 12.40
CA LYS A 568 -18.75 -19.91 11.24
C LYS A 568 -20.16 -20.54 11.21
N GLY A 569 -20.98 -20.13 10.26
CA GLY A 569 -22.20 -20.86 9.91
C GLY A 569 -23.53 -20.10 9.86
N LYS A 570 -23.62 -18.80 10.23
CA LYS A 570 -24.84 -18.00 10.01
C LYS A 570 -24.49 -16.72 9.26
N THR A 571 -24.76 -16.70 7.97
CA THR A 571 -24.76 -15.51 7.13
C THR A 571 -25.99 -14.65 7.45
N ASN A 572 -25.89 -13.77 8.46
CA ASN A 572 -26.81 -12.66 8.53
C ASN A 572 -26.43 -11.69 7.40
N VAL A 573 -27.30 -11.60 6.40
CA VAL A 573 -27.13 -10.73 5.23
C VAL A 573 -27.19 -9.25 5.63
N ILE A 574 -27.81 -8.93 6.76
CA ILE A 574 -27.98 -7.57 7.27
C ILE A 574 -27.14 -7.41 8.56
N PRO A 575 -26.19 -6.48 8.58
CA PRO A 575 -25.36 -6.22 9.76
C PRO A 575 -26.15 -5.58 10.90
N THR A 576 -25.64 -5.74 12.11
CA THR A 576 -26.12 -5.02 13.30
C THR A 576 -25.40 -3.71 13.44
N THR A 577 -26.13 -2.59 13.36
CA THR A 577 -25.58 -1.23 13.51
C THR A 577 -25.90 -0.66 14.91
N PRO A 578 -25.21 0.42 15.35
CA PRO A 578 -25.60 1.19 16.52
C PRO A 578 -27.07 1.63 16.44
N VAL A 579 -27.74 1.77 17.60
CA VAL A 579 -29.18 2.11 17.69
C VAL A 579 -29.52 3.43 16.98
N SER A 580 -28.56 4.35 16.91
CA SER A 580 -28.69 5.65 16.25
C SER A 580 -28.53 5.60 14.72
N CYS A 581 -28.14 4.46 14.16
CA CYS A 581 -27.91 4.27 12.72
C CYS A 581 -28.96 3.33 12.11
N THR A 582 -29.34 3.62 10.88
CA THR A 582 -30.28 2.74 10.14
C THR A 582 -29.64 2.21 8.85
N LEU A 583 -30.04 0.99 8.49
CA LEU A 583 -29.64 0.29 7.28
C LEU A 583 -30.88 -0.08 6.51
N ASN A 584 -31.15 0.62 5.42
CA ASN A 584 -32.30 0.41 4.55
C ASN A 584 -31.81 -0.14 3.20
N LEU A 585 -32.11 -1.39 2.93
CA LEU A 585 -31.75 -2.03 1.67
C LEU A 585 -33.02 -2.31 0.86
N GLU A 586 -33.03 -1.96 -0.42
CA GLU A 586 -34.10 -2.40 -1.32
C GLU A 586 -34.13 -3.92 -1.37
N THR A 587 -35.33 -4.49 -1.51
CA THR A 587 -35.51 -5.95 -1.56
C THR A 587 -34.66 -6.60 -2.65
N LYS A 588 -34.51 -5.97 -3.81
CA LYS A 588 -33.63 -6.44 -4.88
C LYS A 588 -32.17 -6.51 -4.48
N VAL A 589 -31.70 -5.60 -3.62
CA VAL A 589 -30.32 -5.63 -3.06
C VAL A 589 -30.16 -6.81 -2.10
N VAL A 590 -31.15 -7.05 -1.24
CA VAL A 590 -31.14 -8.19 -0.32
C VAL A 590 -31.13 -9.51 -1.11
N ASP A 591 -31.94 -9.60 -2.16
CA ASP A 591 -32.01 -10.77 -3.05
C ASP A 591 -30.66 -10.97 -3.78
N LEU A 592 -30.06 -9.88 -4.27
CA LEU A 592 -28.74 -9.89 -4.90
C LEU A 592 -27.68 -10.44 -3.94
N PHE A 593 -27.64 -9.94 -2.72
CA PHE A 593 -26.68 -10.42 -1.72
C PHE A 593 -26.91 -11.88 -1.33
N ALA A 594 -28.18 -12.29 -1.23
CA ALA A 594 -28.52 -13.69 -1.00
C ALA A 594 -28.07 -14.59 -2.17
N GLU A 595 -28.21 -14.12 -3.41
CA GLU A 595 -27.73 -14.81 -4.60
C GLU A 595 -26.19 -14.86 -4.66
N MET A 596 -25.52 -13.75 -4.38
CA MET A 596 -24.06 -13.70 -4.28
C MET A 596 -23.52 -14.63 -3.19
N ALA A 597 -24.20 -14.69 -2.04
CA ALA A 597 -23.85 -15.60 -0.96
C ALA A 597 -24.02 -17.08 -1.37
N ARG A 598 -25.02 -17.40 -2.18
CA ARG A 598 -25.24 -18.76 -2.74
C ARG A 598 -24.23 -19.09 -3.85
N LYS A 599 -23.88 -18.10 -4.69
CA LYS A 599 -22.90 -18.21 -5.77
C LYS A 599 -21.48 -18.01 -5.29
N LYS A 600 -21.25 -17.75 -3.98
CA LYS A 600 -19.89 -17.62 -3.46
C LYS A 600 -19.10 -18.82 -3.96
N GLN A 601 -18.14 -18.52 -4.79
CA GLN A 601 -17.16 -19.46 -5.33
C GLN A 601 -16.78 -20.46 -4.23
N PRO A 602 -16.64 -21.74 -4.55
CA PRO A 602 -16.05 -22.69 -3.63
C PRO A 602 -14.84 -22.02 -2.98
N ARG A 603 -14.74 -22.09 -1.66
CA ARG A 603 -13.67 -21.43 -0.89
C ARG A 603 -12.28 -21.58 -1.54
N ARG A 604 -12.04 -22.72 -2.18
CA ARG A 604 -10.83 -23.00 -2.94
C ARG A 604 -10.59 -22.04 -4.10
N ASP A 605 -11.62 -21.68 -4.85
CA ASP A 605 -11.46 -20.79 -6.01
C ASP A 605 -11.25 -19.33 -5.57
N ALA A 606 -11.93 -18.90 -4.51
CA ALA A 606 -11.68 -17.59 -3.90
C ALA A 606 -10.25 -17.46 -3.36
N LEU A 607 -9.69 -18.55 -2.81
CA LEU A 607 -8.31 -18.59 -2.34
C LEU A 607 -7.30 -18.55 -3.49
N LYS A 608 -7.59 -19.26 -4.60
CA LYS A 608 -6.77 -19.19 -5.82
C LYS A 608 -6.72 -17.78 -6.38
N ASP A 609 -7.89 -17.15 -6.54
CA ASP A 609 -7.97 -15.77 -7.05
C ASP A 609 -7.18 -14.80 -6.16
N ALA A 610 -7.33 -14.92 -4.84
CA ALA A 610 -6.59 -14.08 -3.89
C ALA A 610 -5.07 -14.30 -3.94
N PHE A 611 -4.63 -15.54 -4.19
CA PHE A 611 -3.21 -15.85 -4.37
C PHE A 611 -2.66 -15.22 -5.66
N TYR A 612 -3.39 -15.37 -6.78
CA TYR A 612 -2.96 -14.82 -8.05
C TYR A 612 -3.01 -13.30 -8.10
N GLU A 613 -3.98 -12.65 -7.41
CA GLU A 613 -3.96 -11.20 -7.18
C GLU A 613 -2.66 -10.76 -6.50
N LEU A 614 -2.32 -11.40 -5.38
CA LEU A 614 -1.10 -11.07 -4.64
C LEU A 614 0.17 -11.36 -5.45
N LYS A 615 0.21 -12.50 -6.13
CA LYS A 615 1.33 -12.86 -7.00
C LYS A 615 1.51 -11.83 -8.12
N TYR A 616 0.41 -11.35 -8.69
CA TYR A 616 0.40 -10.29 -9.69
C TYR A 616 0.95 -8.96 -9.12
N GLU A 617 0.48 -8.56 -7.94
CA GLU A 617 0.94 -7.32 -7.27
C GLU A 617 2.44 -7.36 -6.95
N MET A 618 2.95 -8.54 -6.53
CA MET A 618 4.34 -8.72 -6.15
C MET A 618 5.28 -8.99 -7.34
N GLY A 619 4.73 -9.39 -8.48
CA GLY A 619 5.49 -9.78 -9.65
C GLY A 619 6.27 -11.10 -9.53
N ARG A 620 6.03 -11.83 -8.46
CA ARG A 620 6.62 -13.13 -8.19
C ARG A 620 5.71 -13.95 -7.28
N ARG A 621 6.01 -15.25 -7.17
CA ARG A 621 5.36 -16.10 -6.18
C ARG A 621 5.57 -15.53 -4.78
N PRO A 622 4.50 -15.24 -4.02
CA PRO A 622 4.62 -14.82 -2.63
C PRO A 622 5.18 -15.96 -1.76
N SER A 623 5.99 -15.61 -0.79
CA SER A 623 6.36 -16.54 0.28
C SER A 623 5.17 -16.80 1.21
N TYR A 624 5.27 -17.82 2.05
CA TYR A 624 4.20 -18.16 3.00
C TYR A 624 3.94 -17.01 3.99
N LEU A 625 4.99 -16.31 4.40
CA LEU A 625 4.86 -15.13 5.25
C LEU A 625 4.22 -13.96 4.49
N GLU A 626 4.64 -13.69 3.26
CA GLU A 626 4.06 -12.64 2.44
C GLU A 626 2.59 -12.90 2.12
N LEU A 627 2.22 -14.16 1.83
CA LEU A 627 0.82 -14.54 1.69
C LEU A 627 0.02 -14.27 2.97
N HIS A 628 0.63 -14.44 4.14
CA HIS A 628 0.01 -14.12 5.42
C HIS A 628 -0.14 -12.62 5.64
N LEU A 629 0.87 -11.84 5.27
CA LEU A 629 0.94 -10.41 5.52
C LEU A 629 0.10 -9.60 4.51
N HIS A 630 0.18 -9.96 3.24
CA HIS A 630 -0.35 -9.16 2.14
C HIS A 630 -1.56 -9.79 1.45
N GLY A 631 -1.76 -11.10 1.60
CA GLY A 631 -2.88 -11.78 0.96
C GLY A 631 -4.24 -11.34 1.50
N ARG A 632 -5.19 -11.06 0.59
CA ARG A 632 -6.59 -10.75 0.92
C ARG A 632 -7.21 -11.82 1.82
N MET A 633 -6.79 -13.06 1.66
CA MET A 633 -7.17 -14.17 2.51
C MET A 633 -5.95 -14.69 3.26
N GLY A 634 -6.04 -14.70 4.59
CA GLY A 634 -4.91 -15.06 5.42
C GLY A 634 -4.42 -16.50 5.19
N ALA A 635 -3.13 -16.72 5.36
CA ALA A 635 -2.45 -18.00 5.14
C ALA A 635 -3.10 -19.22 5.83
N ASN A 636 -3.74 -19.01 6.99
CA ASN A 636 -4.51 -20.07 7.67
C ASN A 636 -5.63 -20.65 6.80
N ALA A 637 -6.23 -19.86 5.91
CA ALA A 637 -7.31 -20.35 5.04
C ALA A 637 -6.77 -21.33 3.99
N TYR A 638 -5.56 -21.12 3.49
CA TYR A 638 -4.86 -22.06 2.60
C TYR A 638 -4.49 -23.34 3.34
N TYR A 639 -3.98 -23.21 4.57
CA TYR A 639 -3.70 -24.40 5.40
C TYR A 639 -4.98 -25.20 5.67
N ASP A 640 -6.12 -24.56 5.97
CA ASP A 640 -7.39 -25.25 6.20
C ASP A 640 -7.82 -26.10 5.00
N GLU A 641 -7.61 -25.60 3.76
CA GLU A 641 -8.05 -26.24 2.53
C GLU A 641 -7.05 -27.29 1.99
N TRP A 642 -5.76 -26.99 1.99
CA TRP A 642 -4.71 -27.87 1.41
C TRP A 642 -3.85 -28.55 2.45
N LYS A 643 -3.97 -28.20 3.72
CA LYS A 643 -3.18 -28.70 4.86
C LYS A 643 -1.69 -28.38 4.80
N SER A 644 -1.26 -27.62 3.78
CA SER A 644 0.08 -27.08 3.61
C SER A 644 0.07 -26.02 2.53
N TYR A 645 0.86 -24.96 2.71
CA TYR A 645 1.10 -23.96 1.66
C TYR A 645 1.82 -24.54 0.46
N HIS A 646 2.87 -25.35 0.69
CA HIS A 646 3.61 -25.99 -0.40
C HIS A 646 2.76 -27.00 -1.17
N ARG A 647 1.81 -27.66 -0.53
CA ARG A 647 0.82 -28.48 -1.22
C ARG A 647 -0.08 -27.66 -2.14
N PHE A 648 -0.53 -26.50 -1.67
CA PHE A 648 -1.26 -25.56 -2.51
C PHE A 648 -0.44 -25.16 -3.74
N LEU A 649 0.83 -24.77 -3.56
CA LEU A 649 1.71 -24.42 -4.67
C LEU A 649 1.90 -25.57 -5.66
N TYR A 650 2.05 -26.78 -5.15
CA TYR A 650 2.18 -27.99 -5.97
C TYR A 650 0.92 -28.24 -6.81
N GLU A 651 -0.26 -28.20 -6.19
CA GLU A 651 -1.54 -28.42 -6.89
C GLU A 651 -1.86 -27.29 -7.90
N MET A 652 -1.34 -26.10 -7.70
CA MET A 652 -1.51 -24.96 -8.63
C MET A 652 -0.46 -24.92 -9.74
N GLY A 653 0.52 -25.81 -9.75
CA GLY A 653 1.60 -25.78 -10.73
C GLY A 653 2.60 -24.63 -10.54
N GLU A 654 2.67 -24.08 -9.34
CA GLU A 654 3.50 -22.93 -8.98
C GLU A 654 4.94 -23.33 -8.60
N LEU A 655 5.24 -24.60 -8.53
CA LEU A 655 6.56 -25.15 -8.27
C LEU A 655 7.21 -25.57 -9.58
N ASN A 656 8.49 -25.24 -9.77
CA ASN A 656 9.28 -25.76 -10.89
C ASN A 656 9.55 -27.26 -10.71
N GLU A 657 10.09 -27.94 -11.73
CA GLU A 657 10.32 -29.39 -11.71
C GLU A 657 11.13 -29.84 -10.50
N LEU A 658 12.21 -29.13 -10.16
CA LEU A 658 13.08 -29.50 -9.05
C LEU A 658 12.38 -29.23 -7.68
N GLU A 659 11.63 -28.16 -7.56
CA GLU A 659 10.81 -27.86 -6.39
C GLU A 659 9.70 -28.90 -6.18
N GLN A 660 9.11 -29.44 -7.26
CA GLN A 660 8.11 -30.50 -7.20
C GLN A 660 8.73 -31.80 -6.69
N GLU A 661 9.92 -32.18 -7.19
CA GLU A 661 10.66 -33.34 -6.67
C GLU A 661 10.91 -33.19 -5.17
N VAL A 662 11.41 -32.05 -4.74
CA VAL A 662 11.67 -31.76 -3.32
C VAL A 662 10.39 -31.81 -2.50
N TYR A 663 9.30 -31.19 -2.96
CA TYR A 663 8.02 -31.25 -2.25
C TYR A 663 7.54 -32.68 -2.04
N ILE A 664 7.57 -33.53 -3.09
CA ILE A 664 7.13 -34.92 -3.00
C ILE A 664 8.00 -35.71 -2.03
N GLN A 665 9.33 -35.54 -2.09
CA GLN A 665 10.26 -36.33 -1.28
C GLN A 665 10.24 -35.91 0.19
N TYR A 666 10.05 -34.61 0.50
CA TYR A 666 10.12 -34.08 1.84
C TYR A 666 8.76 -33.59 2.41
N GLU A 667 7.64 -34.00 1.79
CA GLU A 667 6.28 -33.61 2.22
C GLU A 667 6.03 -33.87 3.71
N LEU A 668 6.51 -35.00 4.25
CA LEU A 668 6.33 -35.36 5.65
C LEU A 668 7.05 -34.38 6.58
N TRP A 669 8.26 -33.99 6.24
CA TRP A 669 9.03 -33.00 6.99
C TRP A 669 8.35 -31.63 6.96
N LEU A 670 7.99 -31.13 5.78
CA LEU A 670 7.34 -29.85 5.63
C LEU A 670 6.02 -29.80 6.40
N LYS A 671 5.23 -30.85 6.37
CA LYS A 671 4.01 -30.98 7.18
C LYS A 671 4.29 -30.99 8.67
N ASP A 672 5.35 -31.69 9.14
CA ASP A 672 5.70 -31.69 10.55
C ASP A 672 6.05 -30.27 11.01
N VAL A 673 6.88 -29.55 10.27
CA VAL A 673 7.22 -28.15 10.58
C VAL A 673 5.97 -27.24 10.59
N GLU A 674 5.03 -27.41 9.66
CA GLU A 674 3.78 -26.62 9.62
C GLU A 674 2.81 -27.00 10.74
N LYS A 675 2.76 -28.25 11.17
CA LYS A 675 1.74 -28.79 12.08
C LYS A 675 2.20 -28.82 13.54
N THR A 676 3.51 -28.92 13.81
CA THR A 676 4.00 -29.10 15.18
C THR A 676 3.41 -28.08 16.16
N SER A 677 2.97 -28.55 17.31
CA SER A 677 2.29 -27.69 18.31
C SER A 677 3.24 -26.66 18.92
N MET A 678 2.77 -25.43 19.08
CA MET A 678 3.51 -24.32 19.68
C MET A 678 2.73 -23.72 20.84
N SER A 679 3.02 -24.15 22.05
CA SER A 679 2.58 -23.44 23.27
C SER A 679 3.41 -22.16 23.49
N ARG A 680 4.70 -22.20 23.11
CA ARG A 680 5.67 -21.12 23.01
C ARG A 680 6.40 -21.20 21.65
N SER A 681 7.07 -20.14 21.23
CA SER A 681 7.78 -20.12 19.94
C SER A 681 9.02 -21.03 19.89
N TYR A 682 9.37 -21.67 20.97
CA TYR A 682 10.67 -22.33 21.18
C TYR A 682 11.09 -23.32 20.12
N LYS A 683 10.17 -24.15 19.57
CA LYS A 683 10.47 -25.09 18.50
C LYS A 683 10.92 -24.37 17.22
N MET A 684 10.21 -23.30 16.86
CA MET A 684 10.55 -22.52 15.65
C MET A 684 11.79 -21.65 15.87
N VAL A 685 12.05 -21.16 17.08
CA VAL A 685 13.31 -20.46 17.41
C VAL A 685 14.50 -21.40 17.37
N LEU A 686 14.34 -22.66 17.82
CA LEU A 686 15.35 -23.71 17.65
C LEU A 686 15.63 -23.98 16.16
N LEU A 687 14.58 -24.18 15.37
CA LEU A 687 14.70 -24.40 13.93
C LEU A 687 15.36 -23.20 13.24
N LYS A 688 14.98 -21.99 13.60
CA LYS A 688 15.60 -20.77 13.06
C LYS A 688 17.10 -20.70 13.38
N ALA A 689 17.50 -21.06 14.62
CA ALA A 689 18.91 -21.13 14.99
C ALA A 689 19.68 -22.19 14.17
N MET A 690 19.04 -23.32 13.85
CA MET A 690 19.64 -24.34 12.98
C MET A 690 19.77 -23.80 11.55
N LEU A 691 18.76 -23.13 11.02
CA LEU A 691 18.74 -22.54 9.67
C LEU A 691 19.82 -21.46 9.46
N GLU A 692 20.28 -20.77 10.50
CA GLU A 692 21.39 -19.82 10.40
C GLU A 692 22.72 -20.49 10.00
N ARG A 693 22.80 -21.81 10.03
CA ARG A 693 23.98 -22.58 9.62
C ARG A 693 24.11 -22.75 8.10
N GLY A 694 23.07 -22.37 7.36
CA GLY A 694 23.01 -22.41 5.90
C GLY A 694 22.47 -23.75 5.34
N PRO A 695 22.29 -23.82 4.01
CA PRO A 695 21.57 -24.90 3.32
C PRO A 695 22.13 -26.30 3.56
N SER A 696 23.45 -26.46 3.66
CA SER A 696 24.10 -27.76 3.79
C SER A 696 24.15 -28.28 5.22
N ASP A 697 24.06 -27.40 6.23
CA ASP A 697 24.36 -27.75 7.61
C ASP A 697 23.16 -27.63 8.58
N TRP A 698 22.05 -27.02 8.16
CA TRP A 698 20.94 -26.70 9.06
C TRP A 698 20.31 -27.97 9.71
N TYR A 699 20.28 -29.09 9.01
CA TYR A 699 19.69 -30.34 9.52
C TYR A 699 20.65 -31.21 10.31
N MET A 700 21.96 -30.88 10.32
CA MET A 700 22.97 -31.58 11.08
C MET A 700 22.78 -31.39 12.58
N ALA A 701 23.29 -32.36 13.35
CA ALA A 701 23.15 -32.40 14.82
C ALA A 701 23.66 -31.13 15.51
N VAL A 702 22.90 -30.64 16.48
CA VAL A 702 23.25 -29.51 17.36
C VAL A 702 23.05 -29.88 18.82
N THR A 703 23.82 -29.24 19.69
CA THR A 703 23.67 -29.37 21.14
C THR A 703 22.87 -28.17 21.69
N PRO A 704 22.21 -28.29 22.84
CA PRO A 704 21.53 -27.18 23.50
C PRO A 704 22.44 -25.97 23.76
N ILE A 705 23.73 -26.22 24.03
CA ILE A 705 24.73 -25.17 24.31
C ILE A 705 25.05 -24.36 23.03
N GLU A 706 25.23 -25.05 21.90
CA GLU A 706 25.48 -24.39 20.61
C GLU A 706 24.33 -23.47 20.17
N VAL A 707 23.10 -23.85 20.47
CA VAL A 707 21.90 -23.08 20.12
C VAL A 707 21.61 -21.94 21.12
N ALA A 708 22.05 -22.07 22.36
CA ALA A 708 21.66 -21.18 23.47
C ALA A 708 21.92 -19.67 23.19
N PRO A 709 23.06 -19.24 22.61
CA PRO A 709 23.29 -17.82 22.35
C PRO A 709 22.27 -17.23 21.38
N TYR A 710 22.06 -17.89 20.23
CA TYR A 710 21.09 -17.42 19.22
C TYR A 710 19.68 -17.44 19.77
N PHE A 711 19.27 -18.54 20.42
CA PHE A 711 17.94 -18.71 21.00
C PHE A 711 17.60 -17.60 21.99
N HIS A 712 18.52 -17.30 22.89
CA HIS A 712 18.37 -16.22 23.84
C HIS A 712 18.31 -14.86 23.15
N SER A 713 19.26 -14.58 22.25
CA SER A 713 19.34 -13.32 21.52
C SER A 713 18.02 -13.06 20.74
N TYR A 714 17.52 -14.05 20.03
CA TYR A 714 16.27 -13.92 19.26
C TYR A 714 15.07 -13.59 20.16
N LEU A 715 14.97 -14.22 21.32
CA LEU A 715 13.83 -14.01 22.24
C LEU A 715 13.97 -12.72 23.07
N THR A 716 15.17 -12.14 23.17
CA THR A 716 15.41 -10.94 23.97
C THR A 716 15.72 -9.70 23.12
N SER A 717 15.92 -9.87 21.80
CA SER A 717 16.15 -8.73 20.88
C SER A 717 14.95 -7.79 20.82
N GLU A 718 13.74 -8.33 20.96
CA GLU A 718 12.51 -7.58 20.93
C GLU A 718 11.75 -7.71 22.25
N GLU A 719 11.30 -6.60 22.80
CA GLU A 719 10.64 -6.57 24.10
C GLU A 719 9.36 -7.42 24.15
N TYR A 720 8.56 -7.40 23.07
CA TYR A 720 7.35 -8.21 23.01
C TYR A 720 7.65 -9.70 23.00
N ARG A 721 8.69 -10.17 22.30
CA ARG A 721 9.12 -11.58 22.33
C ARG A 721 9.52 -12.02 23.72
N LYS A 722 10.33 -11.21 24.38
CA LYS A 722 10.79 -11.44 25.75
C LYS A 722 9.62 -11.53 26.72
N ARG A 723 8.67 -10.62 26.65
CA ARG A 723 7.49 -10.61 27.53
C ARG A 723 6.52 -11.75 27.26
N ILE A 724 6.37 -12.21 26.02
CA ILE A 724 5.50 -13.33 25.67
C ILE A 724 6.12 -14.65 26.12
N ASP A 725 7.33 -14.94 25.74
CA ASP A 725 7.93 -16.25 25.87
C ASP A 725 8.72 -16.44 27.19
N PHE A 726 9.25 -15.37 27.76
CA PHE A 726 9.88 -15.38 29.08
C PHE A 726 9.01 -14.77 30.19
N SER A 727 7.68 -14.87 30.07
CA SER A 727 6.69 -14.28 30.99
C SER A 727 6.61 -14.91 32.38
N GLY A 728 6.96 -16.19 32.54
CA GLY A 728 6.87 -16.92 33.85
C GLY A 728 7.93 -16.48 34.86
N LYS A 729 7.63 -16.55 36.17
CA LYS A 729 8.58 -16.16 37.23
C LYS A 729 9.95 -16.83 37.08
N SER A 730 9.98 -18.13 36.72
CA SER A 730 11.22 -18.87 36.47
C SER A 730 11.95 -18.43 35.17
N HIS A 731 11.19 -17.96 34.15
CA HIS A 731 11.74 -17.55 32.89
C HIS A 731 12.24 -16.08 32.91
N LYS A 732 11.71 -15.21 33.75
CA LYS A 732 12.22 -13.85 33.97
C LYS A 732 13.68 -13.80 34.40
N GLN A 733 14.16 -14.87 35.07
CA GLN A 733 15.59 -15.00 35.41
C GLN A 733 16.48 -15.14 34.17
N MET A 734 15.93 -15.55 33.03
CA MET A 734 16.63 -15.67 31.74
C MET A 734 16.57 -14.41 30.89
N TRP A 735 16.09 -13.29 31.39
CA TRP A 735 16.18 -12.00 30.72
C TRP A 735 17.65 -11.55 30.57
N LYS A 736 18.50 -12.00 31.50
CA LYS A 736 19.98 -11.94 31.33
C LYS A 736 20.45 -13.30 30.84
N TYR A 737 21.37 -13.31 29.92
CA TYR A 737 21.93 -14.54 29.37
C TYR A 737 22.62 -15.36 30.45
N ASP A 738 22.23 -16.59 30.57
CA ASP A 738 22.85 -17.62 31.39
C ASP A 738 22.83 -18.91 30.56
N GLU A 739 23.98 -19.25 30.00
CA GLU A 739 24.15 -20.37 29.06
C GLU A 739 23.57 -21.66 29.58
N LYS A 740 23.87 -22.03 30.83
CA LYS A 740 23.42 -23.29 31.43
C LYS A 740 21.89 -23.36 31.58
N LYS A 741 21.27 -22.25 32.01
CA LYS A 741 19.81 -22.19 32.18
C LYS A 741 19.11 -22.19 30.82
N VAL A 742 19.61 -21.44 29.85
CA VAL A 742 19.05 -21.39 28.50
C VAL A 742 19.21 -22.74 27.81
N ALA A 743 20.39 -23.34 27.85
CA ALA A 743 20.63 -24.68 27.32
C ALA A 743 19.75 -25.75 27.99
N GLY A 744 19.58 -25.68 29.29
CA GLY A 744 18.67 -26.58 30.02
C GLY A 744 17.21 -26.41 29.61
N LEU A 745 16.74 -25.18 29.33
CA LEU A 745 15.42 -24.91 28.78
C LEU A 745 15.26 -25.50 27.38
N ILE A 746 16.25 -25.28 26.50
CA ILE A 746 16.25 -25.77 25.11
C ILE A 746 16.18 -27.30 25.09
N ALA A 747 17.00 -27.99 25.88
CA ALA A 747 16.99 -29.44 25.96
C ALA A 747 15.63 -29.97 26.40
N LYS A 748 15.05 -29.39 27.47
CA LYS A 748 13.82 -29.90 28.10
C LYS A 748 12.57 -29.57 27.25
N MET A 749 12.49 -28.39 26.67
CA MET A 749 11.25 -27.95 26.02
C MET A 749 11.26 -28.17 24.50
N PRO A 750 12.02 -27.42 23.64
CA PRO A 750 11.89 -27.64 22.23
C PRO A 750 12.50 -28.97 21.77
N MET A 751 13.70 -29.38 22.24
CA MET A 751 14.38 -30.54 21.71
C MET A 751 13.68 -31.85 22.12
N THR A 752 13.46 -32.06 23.39
CA THR A 752 12.76 -33.27 23.86
C THR A 752 11.33 -33.32 23.33
N LYS A 753 10.57 -32.22 23.45
CA LYS A 753 9.16 -32.22 23.06
C LYS A 753 8.92 -32.34 21.57
N TRP A 754 9.86 -31.89 20.76
CA TRP A 754 9.72 -32.02 19.31
C TRP A 754 10.14 -33.42 18.86
N SER A 755 11.22 -33.97 19.41
CA SER A 755 11.62 -35.36 19.17
C SER A 755 10.51 -36.36 19.53
N GLU A 756 9.83 -36.18 20.68
CA GLU A 756 8.69 -37.02 21.11
C GLU A 756 7.48 -36.94 20.17
N SER A 757 7.30 -35.85 19.43
CA SER A 757 6.09 -35.56 18.63
C SER A 757 6.28 -35.60 17.11
N SER A 758 7.45 -35.89 16.60
CA SER A 758 7.84 -35.82 15.19
C SER A 758 7.80 -37.13 14.42
N ASP A 759 7.23 -38.20 14.99
CA ASP A 759 7.12 -39.52 14.34
C ASP A 759 8.44 -40.02 13.73
N GLY A 760 9.56 -39.78 14.42
CA GLY A 760 10.90 -40.24 13.99
C GLY A 760 11.65 -39.30 13.03
N LEU A 761 11.03 -38.20 12.61
CA LEU A 761 11.71 -37.19 11.76
C LEU A 761 12.80 -36.41 12.51
N ILE A 762 12.75 -36.42 13.84
CA ILE A 762 13.69 -35.74 14.72
C ILE A 762 14.15 -36.68 15.82
N ARG A 763 15.45 -36.67 16.08
CA ARG A 763 16.06 -37.42 17.19
C ARG A 763 16.74 -36.48 18.16
N PHE A 764 16.54 -36.71 19.45
CA PHE A 764 17.29 -36.05 20.53
C PHE A 764 17.82 -37.10 21.50
N GLU A 765 19.05 -37.54 21.32
CA GLU A 765 19.73 -38.57 22.07
C GLU A 765 21.18 -38.14 22.40
N GLY A 766 21.70 -38.55 23.56
CA GLY A 766 23.06 -38.22 23.97
C GLY A 766 23.38 -36.70 24.03
N GLY A 767 22.33 -35.84 24.17
CA GLY A 767 22.46 -34.40 24.19
C GLY A 767 22.62 -33.77 22.79
N ARG A 768 22.38 -34.55 21.74
CA ARG A 768 22.43 -34.08 20.34
C ARG A 768 21.04 -34.15 19.72
N PHE A 769 20.63 -33.05 19.11
CA PHE A 769 19.38 -32.88 18.39
C PHE A 769 19.65 -32.80 16.92
N GLU A 770 19.04 -33.66 16.14
CA GLU A 770 19.23 -33.70 14.69
C GLU A 770 17.92 -33.99 13.97
N VAL A 771 17.80 -33.47 12.75
CA VAL A 771 16.71 -33.78 11.84
C VAL A 771 17.12 -34.95 10.98
N GLN A 772 16.30 -36.01 10.98
CA GLN A 772 16.59 -37.28 10.30
C GLN A 772 16.24 -37.15 8.80
N LEU A 773 17.00 -36.33 8.08
CA LEU A 773 16.83 -36.09 6.64
C LEU A 773 18.12 -36.46 5.91
N GLU A 774 17.97 -37.19 4.81
CA GLU A 774 19.03 -37.35 3.82
C GLU A 774 18.73 -36.39 2.67
N VAL A 775 19.55 -35.34 2.53
CA VAL A 775 19.35 -34.30 1.53
C VAL A 775 20.51 -34.33 0.54
N PRO A 776 20.26 -34.75 -0.72
CA PRO A 776 21.26 -34.63 -1.78
C PRO A 776 21.60 -33.15 -2.04
N GLU A 777 22.84 -32.87 -2.38
CA GLU A 777 23.37 -31.52 -2.65
C GLU A 777 22.45 -30.69 -3.57
N ARG A 778 21.90 -31.29 -4.63
CA ARG A 778 20.99 -30.63 -5.57
C ARG A 778 19.69 -30.16 -4.95
N PHE A 779 19.30 -30.67 -3.78
CA PHE A 779 18.06 -30.32 -3.06
C PHE A 779 18.26 -29.41 -1.84
N GLU A 780 19.49 -29.30 -1.36
CA GLU A 780 19.81 -28.60 -0.10
C GLU A 780 19.22 -27.20 -0.06
N GLN A 781 19.43 -26.42 -1.10
CA GLN A 781 18.93 -25.04 -1.17
C GLN A 781 17.39 -24.98 -1.10
N ILE A 782 16.68 -25.83 -1.83
CA ILE A 782 15.22 -25.79 -1.91
C ILE A 782 14.58 -26.29 -0.61
N VAL A 783 15.08 -27.39 -0.04
CA VAL A 783 14.59 -27.91 1.25
C VAL A 783 14.81 -26.88 2.36
N PHE A 784 15.97 -26.22 2.33
CA PHE A 784 16.30 -25.14 3.24
C PHE A 784 15.31 -23.96 3.10
N GLU A 785 15.07 -23.51 1.87
CA GLU A 785 14.16 -22.38 1.62
C GLU A 785 12.73 -22.70 2.03
N PHE A 786 12.19 -23.85 1.66
CA PHE A 786 10.85 -24.26 2.07
C PHE A 786 10.71 -24.37 3.59
N THR A 787 11.72 -24.95 4.26
CA THR A 787 11.74 -25.05 5.73
C THR A 787 11.81 -23.66 6.39
N ARG A 788 12.66 -22.77 5.86
CA ARG A 788 12.81 -21.40 6.35
C ARG A 788 11.50 -20.62 6.20
N GLU A 789 10.86 -20.72 5.06
CA GLU A 789 9.60 -20.05 4.75
C GLU A 789 8.49 -20.42 5.75
N ILE A 790 8.35 -21.70 6.04
CA ILE A 790 7.40 -22.18 7.05
C ILE A 790 7.77 -21.67 8.43
N CYS A 791 9.05 -21.73 8.80
CA CYS A 791 9.53 -21.29 10.10
C CYS A 791 9.26 -19.81 10.34
N GLU A 792 9.54 -18.96 9.37
CA GLU A 792 9.31 -17.50 9.43
C GLU A 792 7.83 -17.16 9.55
N TYR A 793 6.99 -17.77 8.72
CA TYR A 793 5.54 -17.61 8.83
C TYR A 793 5.04 -18.02 10.22
N ARG A 794 5.46 -19.18 10.72
CA ARG A 794 4.99 -19.70 12.01
C ARG A 794 5.42 -18.84 13.20
N LEU A 795 6.63 -18.30 13.18
CA LEU A 795 7.11 -17.37 14.20
C LEU A 795 6.28 -16.10 14.19
N HIS A 796 6.05 -15.54 13.02
CA HIS A 796 5.27 -14.31 12.87
C HIS A 796 3.82 -14.52 13.36
N ALA A 797 3.15 -15.53 12.83
CA ALA A 797 1.76 -15.83 13.18
C ALA A 797 1.57 -16.16 14.67
N TYR A 798 2.58 -16.76 15.32
CA TYR A 798 2.56 -17.04 16.75
C TYR A 798 2.56 -15.75 17.57
N PHE A 799 3.48 -14.84 17.33
CA PHE A 799 3.60 -13.60 18.09
C PHE A 799 2.40 -12.68 17.81
N GLN A 800 1.98 -12.53 16.59
CA GLN A 800 0.77 -11.78 16.23
C GLN A 800 -0.46 -12.26 17.01
N LYS A 801 -0.73 -13.57 17.03
CA LYS A 801 -1.87 -14.14 17.75
C LYS A 801 -1.81 -13.91 19.27
N LYS A 802 -0.60 -13.83 19.83
CA LYS A 802 -0.42 -13.59 21.27
C LYS A 802 -0.67 -12.12 21.62
N GLU A 803 -0.28 -11.20 20.76
CA GLU A 803 -0.55 -9.77 20.92
C GLU A 803 -2.05 -9.45 20.74
N GLU A 804 -2.68 -9.99 19.69
CA GLU A 804 -4.13 -9.82 19.48
C GLU A 804 -4.95 -10.26 20.72
N LYS A 805 -4.54 -11.34 21.40
CA LYS A 805 -5.23 -11.79 22.62
C LYS A 805 -5.06 -10.87 23.82
N LYS A 806 -3.98 -10.11 23.92
CA LYS A 806 -3.80 -9.15 25.00
C LYS A 806 -4.67 -7.91 24.81
N SER A 807 -4.84 -7.44 23.58
CA SER A 807 -5.69 -6.29 23.26
C SER A 807 -7.19 -6.53 23.52
N TYR A 808 -7.62 -7.78 23.66
CA TYR A 808 -9.01 -8.14 24.00
C TYR A 808 -9.27 -8.30 25.51
N ILE A 809 -8.25 -8.17 26.38
CA ILE A 809 -8.37 -8.43 27.83
C ILE A 809 -8.30 -7.11 28.64
N HIS A 810 -8.08 -6.00 27.96
CA HIS A 810 -8.07 -4.64 28.55
C HIS A 810 -9.18 -3.77 27.94
#